data_7afba882ddbe85f98ebf9682d97ee9f1
#
_entry.id   7afba882ddbe85f98ebf9682d97ee9f1
#
_cell.length_a   1.000
_cell.length_b   1.000
_cell.length_c   1.000
_cell.angle_alpha   90.00
_cell.angle_beta   90.00
_cell.angle_gamma   90.00
#
_symmetry.space_group_name_H-M   'P 1'
#
loop_
_entity.id
_entity.type
_entity.pdbx_description
1 polymer ?
#
loop_
_entity_poly.entity_id
_entity_poly.type
_entity_poly.pdbx_seq_one_letter_code
_entity_poly.pdbx_strand_id
1 'polypeptide(L)'
;MRRRIGRKIIPLFLSFVFVLSVFPTISLAAPAGTGTSNCWGDGGILEVQLSGCSGYDKITVEAEFSGTVNSATGWGFDTYTVKGNHVIAECSSTGPNSWGFDNKVGIQVTGSNITSASLVSVMGDGTSGTVNDPTTATSSGSNNNNNSQPAATTTPASNVKGVVGDDWLTTIDSHIVDMNGTEVWLTGCNWFGYNTGTNLFDGVWNCNLEESLVSIADHGFNVLRVPMSAELLLQWKSGNYPKANYNNAYNEKLNSMNSLEIFDYVITLCEQNGMKIIIDIHSAKTDASGHNHPVWYRDDMTVDDFVEALSWVADRYKNNDTIIGYDLKNEPHGKASEDPHAIWNDTDSPDNWKKVAERAGNAVLDANPHALIIIEGIQIYPVNLEANNFVSRNDDDYYNTWWGANLMAVREFPIDFGSEERNAQIVYSPHDYGPRVFEQPWFEGGNFTYDSLMDDAWYDYWLYIQEENIAPIFVGEWGGFMEGDNLKWMEYFRQLIAEKHLHHTFWCYNANSGDTGGLVKDDFKTWDQEKYEFVKEVLWQTSDGKFIGLDHAVPLGKNGIALSDYSGVKVTPAPVTAVSETTETSDEYEEDYTYDVPRGTWEEESSGFVPEMLRKAAKGLIIAAVIIVLLLIVFIALRVAAKNKAEKRKTEDVVKLGGYNKNTVDEKDTNEVNSVGGEEAIGELPEETREDN
;
A
#
# COMPACT_ATOMS: atom_id res chain seq x y z
N MET A 1 55.04 -48.76 -20.79
CA MET A 1 55.80 -48.34 -21.99
C MET A 1 55.93 -46.83 -22.00
N ARG A 2 57.16 -46.42 -21.96
CA ARG A 2 57.67 -45.02 -21.98
C ARG A 2 57.31 -44.27 -23.25
N ARG A 3 57.11 -42.90 -23.14
CA ARG A 3 57.82 -41.79 -23.83
C ARG A 3 56.98 -40.54 -23.57
N ARG A 4 57.38 -39.55 -22.80
CA ARG A 4 58.41 -38.50 -22.88
C ARG A 4 58.34 -37.61 -24.11
N ILE A 5 58.32 -36.26 -23.79
CA ILE A 5 58.90 -35.07 -24.46
C ILE A 5 57.86 -34.23 -25.20
N GLY A 6 57.79 -32.91 -25.09
CA GLY A 6 58.81 -31.93 -24.67
C GLY A 6 58.22 -30.50 -24.58
N ARG A 7 58.84 -29.76 -23.71
CA ARG A 7 58.68 -28.29 -23.54
C ARG A 7 59.10 -27.57 -24.82
N LYS A 8 58.33 -26.59 -25.25
CA LYS A 8 58.85 -25.43 -25.95
C LYS A 8 58.31 -24.13 -25.33
N ILE A 9 59.22 -23.41 -24.74
CA ILE A 9 59.09 -22.00 -24.29
C ILE A 9 59.30 -21.15 -25.56
N ILE A 10 58.34 -20.24 -25.82
CA ILE A 10 58.51 -19.16 -26.78
C ILE A 10 58.27 -17.85 -26.01
N PRO A 11 59.20 -16.86 -26.11
CA PRO A 11 59.11 -15.62 -25.32
C PRO A 11 58.07 -14.68 -25.90
N LEU A 12 57.28 -14.12 -25.00
CA LEU A 12 56.30 -13.09 -25.32
C LEU A 12 57.01 -11.72 -25.44
N PHE A 13 57.08 -11.20 -26.65
CA PHE A 13 57.43 -9.81 -26.90
C PHE A 13 56.32 -8.90 -26.46
N LEU A 14 56.58 -8.03 -25.49
CA LEU A 14 55.74 -6.90 -25.11
C LEU A 14 55.77 -5.87 -26.24
N SER A 15 54.70 -5.77 -27.02
CA SER A 15 54.41 -4.61 -27.82
C SER A 15 53.43 -3.74 -27.06
N PHE A 16 53.93 -2.66 -26.46
CA PHE A 16 53.11 -1.57 -25.94
C PHE A 16 52.54 -0.81 -27.13
N VAL A 17 51.32 -1.11 -27.52
CA VAL A 17 50.53 -0.25 -28.39
C VAL A 17 49.77 0.71 -27.48
N PHE A 18 50.18 1.98 -27.49
CA PHE A 18 49.41 3.08 -26.93
C PHE A 18 48.17 3.23 -27.80
N VAL A 19 47.04 2.62 -27.34
CA VAL A 19 45.71 2.99 -27.82
C VAL A 19 45.32 4.23 -27.02
N LEU A 20 45.45 5.40 -27.64
CA LEU A 20 44.71 6.57 -27.20
C LEU A 20 43.23 6.23 -27.34
N SER A 21 42.61 5.74 -26.26
CA SER A 21 41.17 5.73 -26.11
C SER A 21 40.72 7.18 -25.99
N VAL A 22 40.17 7.71 -27.07
CA VAL A 22 39.31 8.88 -27.02
C VAL A 22 38.10 8.45 -26.18
N PHE A 23 38.12 8.75 -24.90
CA PHE A 23 36.91 8.74 -24.09
C PHE A 23 36.01 9.83 -24.68
N PRO A 24 34.75 9.53 -25.06
CA PRO A 24 33.83 10.60 -25.32
C PRO A 24 33.72 11.40 -24.00
N THR A 25 34.05 12.68 -24.07
CA THR A 25 33.67 13.60 -22.99
C THR A 25 32.18 13.53 -22.90
N ILE A 26 31.68 12.87 -21.85
CA ILE A 26 30.28 12.96 -21.47
C ILE A 26 30.10 14.43 -21.09
N SER A 27 29.48 15.20 -21.98
CA SER A 27 29.01 16.54 -21.63
C SER A 27 27.87 16.34 -20.63
N LEU A 28 28.12 16.66 -19.36
CA LEU A 28 27.07 16.74 -18.37
C LEU A 28 26.01 17.73 -18.88
N ALA A 29 24.74 17.35 -18.78
CA ALA A 29 23.66 18.30 -19.05
C ALA A 29 23.81 19.47 -18.06
N ALA A 30 23.63 20.70 -18.53
CA ALA A 30 23.65 21.84 -17.61
C ALA A 30 22.47 21.74 -16.63
N PRO A 31 22.67 22.03 -15.31
CA PRO A 31 21.60 22.01 -14.36
C PRO A 31 20.51 23.02 -14.74
N ALA A 32 19.26 22.71 -14.51
CA ALA A 32 18.14 23.60 -14.80
C ALA A 32 17.18 23.62 -13.62
N GLY A 33 16.45 24.74 -13.47
CA GLY A 33 15.41 24.89 -12.46
C GLY A 33 14.20 25.65 -12.99
N THR A 34 13.01 25.22 -12.58
CA THR A 34 11.75 25.92 -12.80
C THR A 34 11.18 26.32 -11.45
N GLY A 35 10.94 27.64 -11.22
CA GLY A 35 10.45 28.18 -9.96
C GLY A 35 8.94 28.38 -9.97
N THR A 36 8.31 28.09 -8.85
CA THR A 36 6.90 28.43 -8.57
C THR A 36 6.82 29.05 -7.18
N SER A 37 6.20 30.23 -7.04
CA SER A 37 6.17 30.95 -5.77
C SER A 37 4.77 31.15 -5.23
N ASN A 38 4.65 31.05 -3.89
CA ASN A 38 3.46 31.41 -3.13
C ASN A 38 3.88 32.30 -1.96
N CYS A 39 3.41 33.55 -1.91
CA CYS A 39 3.81 34.55 -0.93
C CYS A 39 2.58 35.20 -0.27
N TRP A 40 2.64 35.45 1.07
CA TRP A 40 1.51 35.91 1.88
C TRP A 40 1.81 37.11 2.78
N GLY A 41 2.84 37.88 2.47
CA GLY A 41 3.15 39.18 3.12
C GLY A 41 4.17 39.09 4.24
N ASP A 42 4.03 38.22 5.22
CA ASP A 42 5.00 37.98 6.30
C ASP A 42 5.87 36.72 6.07
N GLY A 43 5.66 36.05 4.92
CA GLY A 43 6.45 34.93 4.47
C GLY A 43 6.15 34.56 3.03
N GLY A 44 6.86 33.56 2.54
CA GLY A 44 6.68 33.00 1.20
C GLY A 44 7.46 31.73 1.01
N ILE A 45 7.07 30.98 -0.01
CA ILE A 45 7.76 29.77 -0.47
C ILE A 45 8.08 29.94 -1.96
N LEU A 46 9.30 29.61 -2.35
CA LEU A 46 9.69 29.35 -3.73
C LEU A 46 10.02 27.85 -3.84
N GLU A 47 9.19 27.12 -4.56
CA GLU A 47 9.47 25.74 -4.96
C GLU A 47 10.25 25.74 -6.28
N VAL A 48 11.22 24.86 -6.40
CA VAL A 48 12.09 24.77 -7.57
C VAL A 48 12.17 23.32 -8.03
N GLN A 49 11.64 23.01 -9.19
CA GLN A 49 11.90 21.75 -9.85
C GLN A 49 13.28 21.79 -10.47
N LEU A 50 14.20 20.99 -9.97
CA LEU A 50 15.55 20.84 -10.49
C LEU A 50 15.62 19.70 -11.53
N SER A 51 16.50 19.83 -12.52
CA SER A 51 16.79 18.80 -13.52
C SER A 51 18.19 18.93 -14.08
N GLY A 52 18.77 17.83 -14.58
CA GLY A 52 20.14 17.80 -15.11
C GLY A 52 21.21 17.99 -14.04
N CYS A 53 20.86 17.76 -12.78
CA CYS A 53 21.76 17.94 -11.63
C CYS A 53 22.62 16.70 -11.37
N SER A 54 22.18 15.53 -11.79
CA SER A 54 22.93 14.28 -11.66
C SER A 54 24.30 14.38 -12.31
N GLY A 55 25.35 14.11 -11.54
CA GLY A 55 26.75 14.19 -12.00
C GLY A 55 27.51 15.41 -11.50
N TYR A 56 26.85 16.33 -10.77
CA TYR A 56 27.51 17.41 -10.03
C TYR A 56 27.75 17.02 -8.57
N ASP A 57 28.82 17.52 -7.96
CA ASP A 57 29.07 17.29 -6.53
C ASP A 57 28.25 18.24 -5.64
N LYS A 58 27.83 19.38 -6.18
CA LYS A 58 27.10 20.42 -5.46
C LYS A 58 26.15 21.17 -6.38
N ILE A 59 24.92 21.39 -5.90
CA ILE A 59 23.95 22.28 -6.54
C ILE A 59 23.74 23.51 -5.66
N THR A 60 23.73 24.69 -6.28
CA THR A 60 23.41 25.96 -5.63
C THR A 60 22.24 26.62 -6.35
N VAL A 61 21.23 27.00 -5.59
CA VAL A 61 20.03 27.71 -6.07
C VAL A 61 20.00 29.07 -5.42
N GLU A 62 19.77 30.13 -6.19
CA GLU A 62 19.55 31.48 -5.69
C GLU A 62 18.13 31.95 -6.01
N ALA A 63 17.43 32.39 -4.98
CA ALA A 63 16.08 32.94 -5.04
C ALA A 63 16.06 34.40 -4.58
N GLU A 64 15.24 35.24 -5.21
CA GLU A 64 14.99 36.63 -4.80
C GLU A 64 13.53 36.79 -4.35
N PHE A 65 13.31 37.41 -3.20
CA PHE A 65 11.99 37.74 -2.63
C PHE A 65 11.77 39.26 -2.66
N SER A 66 10.53 39.67 -2.93
CA SER A 66 10.20 41.11 -3.10
C SER A 66 10.32 41.97 -1.84
N GLY A 67 10.37 41.38 -0.65
CA GLY A 67 10.41 42.10 0.63
C GLY A 67 11.68 41.83 1.43
N THR A 68 11.61 42.07 2.73
CA THR A 68 12.73 41.80 3.64
C THR A 68 12.64 40.38 4.16
N VAL A 69 13.68 39.58 3.92
CA VAL A 69 13.80 38.23 4.43
C VAL A 69 14.52 38.22 5.77
N ASN A 70 13.88 37.72 6.81
CA ASN A 70 14.45 37.58 8.15
C ASN A 70 15.10 36.23 8.39
N SER A 71 14.47 35.15 7.89
CA SER A 71 15.01 33.80 7.98
C SER A 71 14.60 33.00 6.76
N ALA A 72 15.37 31.96 6.46
CA ALA A 72 15.10 31.01 5.41
C ALA A 72 15.29 29.57 5.93
N THR A 73 14.43 28.68 5.47
CA THR A 73 14.43 27.24 5.70
C THR A 73 13.83 26.56 4.45
N GLY A 74 13.51 25.27 4.51
CA GLY A 74 12.86 24.57 3.41
C GLY A 74 13.25 23.12 3.36
N TRP A 75 13.20 22.53 2.17
CA TRP A 75 13.49 21.10 1.95
C TRP A 75 14.34 20.90 0.69
N GLY A 76 15.11 19.82 0.67
CA GLY A 76 15.98 19.43 -0.45
C GLY A 76 17.31 20.16 -0.52
N PHE A 77 17.63 21.02 0.44
CA PHE A 77 18.93 21.69 0.55
C PHE A 77 19.55 21.49 1.92
N ASP A 78 20.86 21.36 1.97
CA ASP A 78 21.64 21.21 3.20
C ASP A 78 21.78 22.52 3.96
N THR A 79 21.83 23.64 3.24
CA THR A 79 22.01 24.99 3.83
C THR A 79 21.17 26.05 3.13
N TYR A 80 20.74 27.07 3.94
CA TYR A 80 20.04 28.25 3.48
C TYR A 80 20.73 29.47 4.03
N THR A 81 21.20 30.37 3.13
CA THR A 81 21.92 31.59 3.49
C THR A 81 21.14 32.81 3.01
N VAL A 82 20.70 33.65 3.96
CA VAL A 82 19.99 34.91 3.64
C VAL A 82 21.00 36.03 3.34
N LYS A 83 20.83 36.72 2.20
CA LYS A 83 21.60 37.88 1.79
C LYS A 83 20.67 39.01 1.33
N GLY A 84 20.17 39.82 2.29
CA GLY A 84 19.16 40.83 1.99
C GLY A 84 17.81 40.23 1.67
N ASN A 85 17.34 40.42 0.44
CA ASN A 85 16.14 39.80 -0.10
C ASN A 85 16.45 38.53 -0.95
N HIS A 86 17.69 38.11 -1.04
CA HIS A 86 18.11 36.89 -1.69
C HIS A 86 18.34 35.77 -0.69
N VAL A 87 18.04 34.55 -1.11
CA VAL A 87 18.35 33.32 -0.39
C VAL A 87 19.17 32.44 -1.30
N ILE A 88 20.32 31.98 -0.80
CA ILE A 88 21.16 31.00 -1.45
C ILE A 88 20.97 29.68 -0.71
N ALA A 89 20.48 28.68 -1.42
CA ALA A 89 20.27 27.32 -0.92
C ALA A 89 21.23 26.34 -1.63
N GLU A 90 21.86 25.47 -0.88
CA GLU A 90 22.89 24.56 -1.41
C GLU A 90 22.66 23.14 -0.91
N CYS A 91 22.82 22.15 -1.81
CA CYS A 91 22.85 20.74 -1.47
C CYS A 91 24.07 20.06 -2.10
N SER A 92 24.56 19.00 -1.46
CA SER A 92 25.69 18.19 -1.87
C SER A 92 25.25 16.79 -2.26
N SER A 93 25.84 16.21 -3.30
CA SER A 93 25.60 14.82 -3.75
C SER A 93 25.86 13.76 -2.68
N THR A 94 26.63 14.11 -1.64
CA THR A 94 26.92 13.25 -0.48
C THR A 94 26.29 13.76 0.82
N GLY A 95 25.50 14.83 0.76
CA GLY A 95 24.81 15.43 1.90
C GLY A 95 23.50 14.71 2.25
N PRO A 96 22.90 15.03 3.40
CA PRO A 96 21.64 14.42 3.85
C PRO A 96 20.45 14.75 2.93
N ASN A 97 20.56 15.83 2.15
CA ASN A 97 19.53 16.26 1.20
C ASN A 97 19.96 16.04 -0.26
N SER A 98 20.84 15.08 -0.53
CA SER A 98 21.26 14.70 -1.90
C SER A 98 20.09 14.27 -2.78
N TRP A 99 18.97 13.87 -2.21
CA TRP A 99 17.73 13.60 -2.90
C TRP A 99 17.12 14.81 -3.61
N GLY A 100 17.51 16.04 -3.23
CA GLY A 100 17.10 17.26 -3.92
C GLY A 100 17.67 17.42 -5.35
N PHE A 101 18.64 16.57 -5.74
CA PHE A 101 19.17 16.56 -7.11
C PHE A 101 18.11 15.98 -8.06
N ASP A 102 17.79 16.76 -9.10
CA ASP A 102 16.75 16.43 -10.09
C ASP A 102 15.34 16.27 -9.53
N ASN A 103 15.06 16.83 -8.34
CA ASN A 103 13.78 16.78 -7.67
C ASN A 103 13.20 18.19 -7.39
N LYS A 104 11.98 18.19 -6.87
CA LYS A 104 11.32 19.40 -6.37
C LYS A 104 11.86 19.75 -4.99
N VAL A 105 12.43 20.92 -4.86
CA VAL A 105 13.03 21.46 -3.64
C VAL A 105 12.37 22.78 -3.26
N GLY A 106 12.45 23.20 -2.00
CA GLY A 106 11.78 24.39 -1.55
C GLY A 106 12.61 25.32 -0.70
N ILE A 107 12.43 26.63 -0.91
CA ILE A 107 12.98 27.72 -0.12
C ILE A 107 11.84 28.47 0.52
N GLN A 108 11.66 28.31 1.82
CA GLN A 108 10.64 29.00 2.62
C GLN A 108 11.27 30.13 3.41
N VAL A 109 10.64 31.30 3.42
CA VAL A 109 11.14 32.47 4.13
C VAL A 109 10.10 33.04 5.07
N THR A 110 10.57 33.69 6.15
CA THR A 110 9.79 34.60 6.96
C THR A 110 10.35 36.00 6.83
N GLY A 111 9.47 37.03 6.89
CA GLY A 111 9.94 38.42 6.72
C GLY A 111 8.82 39.43 6.74
N SER A 112 8.93 40.48 5.90
CA SER A 112 7.91 41.48 5.75
C SER A 112 7.78 41.98 4.32
N ASN A 113 6.55 42.24 3.88
CA ASN A 113 6.23 42.71 2.53
C ASN A 113 6.65 41.73 1.43
N ILE A 114 6.63 40.43 1.72
CA ILE A 114 6.98 39.36 0.78
C ILE A 114 5.71 39.04 -0.03
N THR A 115 5.64 39.56 -1.25
CA THR A 115 4.47 39.43 -2.15
C THR A 115 4.79 38.65 -3.43
N SER A 116 6.07 38.40 -3.71
CA SER A 116 6.51 37.58 -4.83
C SER A 116 7.91 37.00 -4.55
N ALA A 117 8.22 35.93 -5.21
CA ALA A 117 9.56 35.38 -5.25
C ALA A 117 9.88 34.88 -6.67
N SER A 118 11.15 34.92 -7.04
CA SER A 118 11.65 34.47 -8.35
C SER A 118 12.91 33.63 -8.20
N LEU A 119 13.10 32.68 -9.10
CA LEU A 119 14.30 31.89 -9.22
C LEU A 119 15.36 32.68 -9.99
N VAL A 120 16.48 32.99 -9.36
CA VAL A 120 17.55 33.82 -9.95
C VAL A 120 18.57 32.97 -10.69
N SER A 121 19.04 31.90 -10.06
CA SER A 121 20.05 31.05 -10.67
C SER A 121 20.04 29.62 -10.14
N VAL A 122 20.46 28.68 -10.99
CA VAL A 122 20.78 27.29 -10.63
C VAL A 122 22.21 27.02 -11.14
N MET A 123 23.07 26.49 -10.29
CA MET A 123 24.46 26.18 -10.61
C MET A 123 24.83 24.79 -10.10
N GLY A 124 25.57 24.03 -10.95
CA GLY A 124 26.21 22.78 -10.56
C GLY A 124 27.74 22.97 -10.53
N ASP A 125 28.38 22.75 -9.38
CA ASP A 125 29.84 22.94 -9.17
C ASP A 125 30.35 24.30 -9.67
N GLY A 126 29.53 25.36 -9.54
CA GLY A 126 29.85 26.70 -10.04
C GLY A 126 29.60 26.92 -11.55
N THR A 127 29.11 25.93 -12.27
CA THR A 127 28.68 26.08 -13.67
C THR A 127 27.23 26.52 -13.73
N SER A 128 26.95 27.64 -14.40
CA SER A 128 25.59 28.20 -14.53
C SER A 128 24.69 27.29 -15.37
N GLY A 129 23.51 27.06 -14.87
CA GLY A 129 22.43 26.30 -15.51
C GLY A 129 21.36 27.20 -16.15
N THR A 130 20.29 26.59 -16.57
CA THR A 130 19.13 27.26 -17.17
C THR A 130 18.06 27.54 -16.09
N VAL A 131 17.49 28.75 -16.11
CA VAL A 131 16.40 29.16 -15.21
C VAL A 131 15.15 29.42 -16.04
N ASN A 132 14.05 28.79 -15.67
CA ASN A 132 12.72 29.04 -16.19
C ASN A 132 11.85 29.59 -15.04
N ASP A 133 11.49 30.88 -15.12
CA ASP A 133 10.60 31.52 -14.16
C ASP A 133 9.33 31.99 -14.88
N PRO A 134 8.18 31.34 -14.65
CA PRO A 134 6.93 31.73 -15.30
C PRO A 134 6.30 33.03 -14.75
N THR A 135 6.85 33.62 -13.68
CA THR A 135 6.25 34.79 -13.03
C THR A 135 6.72 36.16 -13.54
N THR A 136 7.61 36.25 -14.52
CA THR A 136 8.05 37.52 -15.12
C THR A 136 7.34 37.86 -16.43
N ALA A 137 6.00 37.90 -16.40
CA ALA A 137 5.22 38.53 -17.47
C ALA A 137 4.48 39.77 -16.91
N THR A 138 5.24 40.81 -16.59
CA THR A 138 4.64 42.15 -16.38
C THR A 138 4.74 42.95 -17.66
N SER A 139 3.57 43.35 -18.12
CA SER A 139 3.25 44.26 -19.20
C SER A 139 4.19 45.44 -19.38
N SER A 140 4.69 45.65 -20.57
CA SER A 140 4.89 46.97 -21.12
C SER A 140 4.43 46.99 -22.57
N GLY A 141 3.36 47.75 -22.81
CA GLY A 141 2.77 47.94 -24.10
C GLY A 141 3.66 48.73 -25.06
N SER A 142 3.59 48.41 -26.31
CA SER A 142 3.65 49.37 -27.40
C SER A 142 3.00 48.76 -28.65
N ASN A 143 2.05 49.50 -29.16
CA ASN A 143 1.35 49.28 -30.43
C ASN A 143 2.32 49.09 -31.59
N ASN A 144 2.02 48.10 -32.47
CA ASN A 144 1.88 48.44 -33.89
C ASN A 144 1.11 47.38 -34.67
N ASN A 145 0.06 47.85 -35.33
CA ASN A 145 -0.71 47.15 -36.35
C ASN A 145 0.21 46.60 -37.44
N ASN A 146 -0.01 45.38 -37.86
CA ASN A 146 -0.23 45.12 -39.31
C ASN A 146 -0.92 43.73 -39.50
N ASN A 147 -1.96 43.84 -40.31
CA ASN A 147 -2.86 42.84 -40.81
C ASN A 147 -2.17 41.91 -41.84
N SER A 148 -2.26 40.62 -41.66
CA SER A 148 -2.41 39.65 -42.77
C SER A 148 -2.65 38.25 -42.24
N GLN A 149 -3.85 37.72 -42.50
CA GLN A 149 -4.17 36.29 -42.47
C GLN A 149 -3.53 35.66 -43.72
N PRO A 150 -2.89 34.53 -43.72
CA PRO A 150 -3.57 33.24 -43.90
C PRO A 150 -2.90 31.99 -43.33
N ALA A 151 -3.58 30.91 -43.50
CA ALA A 151 -3.17 29.51 -43.55
C ALA A 151 -3.11 28.76 -42.22
N ALA A 152 -4.08 27.84 -42.12
CA ALA A 152 -4.10 26.72 -41.19
C ALA A 152 -2.76 25.96 -41.19
N THR A 153 -2.05 26.03 -40.08
CA THR A 153 -0.97 25.14 -39.79
C THR A 153 -1.42 24.29 -38.62
N THR A 154 -1.47 22.99 -38.85
CA THR A 154 -1.63 21.97 -37.82
C THR A 154 -0.57 22.18 -36.74
N THR A 155 -1.02 22.61 -35.57
CA THR A 155 -0.19 22.70 -34.38
C THR A 155 0.11 21.29 -33.91
N PRO A 156 1.39 20.92 -33.68
CA PRO A 156 1.70 19.69 -32.96
C PRO A 156 1.15 19.84 -31.54
N ALA A 157 0.59 18.75 -31.02
CA ALA A 157 0.18 18.65 -29.63
C ALA A 157 1.32 19.18 -28.71
N SER A 158 1.01 20.22 -27.95
CA SER A 158 1.93 20.75 -26.96
C SER A 158 2.07 19.69 -25.87
N ASN A 159 3.31 19.23 -25.64
CA ASN A 159 3.68 18.53 -24.42
C ASN A 159 3.45 19.48 -23.24
N VAL A 160 2.25 19.48 -22.68
CA VAL A 160 1.96 20.10 -21.41
C VAL A 160 2.49 19.12 -20.36
N LYS A 161 3.62 19.42 -19.75
CA LYS A 161 4.06 18.74 -18.52
C LYS A 161 2.97 18.96 -17.48
N GLY A 162 2.57 17.87 -16.83
CA GLY A 162 1.56 17.88 -15.77
C GLY A 162 1.81 18.97 -14.72
N VAL A 163 0.73 19.50 -14.23
CA VAL A 163 0.70 20.44 -13.10
C VAL A 163 0.70 19.57 -11.84
N VAL A 164 1.35 20.00 -10.78
CA VAL A 164 1.28 19.31 -9.47
C VAL A 164 -0.18 19.11 -9.09
N GLY A 165 -0.58 17.86 -8.83
CA GLY A 165 -1.96 17.51 -8.53
C GLY A 165 -2.83 17.24 -9.76
N ASP A 166 -2.26 16.88 -10.91
CA ASP A 166 -3.01 16.49 -12.12
C ASP A 166 -3.32 14.99 -12.21
N ASP A 167 -2.83 14.18 -11.27
CA ASP A 167 -3.04 12.72 -11.25
C ASP A 167 -4.25 12.29 -10.39
N TRP A 168 -5.06 13.23 -9.93
CA TRP A 168 -6.31 12.93 -9.24
C TRP A 168 -7.28 12.18 -10.13
N LEU A 169 -8.08 11.31 -9.52
CA LEU A 169 -9.07 10.48 -10.19
C LEU A 169 -10.47 10.85 -9.72
N THR A 170 -11.45 10.53 -10.54
CA THR A 170 -12.89 10.67 -10.22
C THR A 170 -13.66 9.56 -10.91
N THR A 171 -14.96 9.44 -10.62
CA THR A 171 -15.80 8.44 -11.29
C THR A 171 -16.80 9.10 -12.25
N ILE A 172 -17.05 8.42 -13.36
CA ILE A 172 -18.14 8.73 -14.29
C ILE A 172 -18.90 7.43 -14.51
N ASP A 173 -20.13 7.36 -14.00
CA ASP A 173 -20.91 6.13 -14.05
C ASP A 173 -20.11 4.97 -13.42
N SER A 174 -19.93 3.85 -14.10
CA SER A 174 -19.14 2.70 -13.62
C SER A 174 -17.64 2.75 -13.97
N HIS A 175 -17.11 3.91 -14.36
CA HIS A 175 -15.72 4.06 -14.78
C HIS A 175 -14.93 4.96 -13.83
N ILE A 176 -13.65 4.62 -13.57
CA ILE A 176 -12.69 5.53 -12.97
C ILE A 176 -11.94 6.26 -14.08
N VAL A 177 -11.85 7.58 -13.98
CA VAL A 177 -11.23 8.43 -14.98
C VAL A 177 -10.23 9.42 -14.35
N ASP A 178 -9.26 9.87 -15.14
CA ASP A 178 -8.43 11.01 -14.79
C ASP A 178 -9.22 12.33 -14.86
N MET A 179 -8.65 13.42 -14.38
CA MET A 179 -9.30 14.75 -14.41
C MET A 179 -9.54 15.29 -15.83
N ASN A 180 -9.06 14.62 -16.88
CA ASN A 180 -9.33 14.91 -18.27
C ASN A 180 -10.40 13.98 -18.88
N GLY A 181 -10.99 13.09 -18.08
CA GLY A 181 -11.98 12.10 -18.51
C GLY A 181 -11.38 10.89 -19.24
N THR A 182 -10.06 10.66 -19.16
CA THR A 182 -9.45 9.44 -19.69
C THR A 182 -9.72 8.29 -18.75
N GLU A 183 -10.31 7.22 -19.25
CA GLU A 183 -10.50 6.00 -18.49
C GLU A 183 -9.15 5.40 -18.07
N VAL A 184 -9.06 5.02 -16.82
CA VAL A 184 -7.88 4.37 -16.24
C VAL A 184 -8.22 2.97 -15.72
N TRP A 185 -7.22 2.12 -15.61
CA TRP A 185 -7.38 0.79 -15.02
C TRP A 185 -6.39 0.63 -13.87
N LEU A 186 -6.91 0.57 -12.64
CA LEU A 186 -6.12 0.32 -11.44
C LEU A 186 -5.83 -1.18 -11.37
N THR A 187 -4.55 -1.55 -11.51
CA THR A 187 -4.08 -2.93 -11.48
C THR A 187 -2.87 -3.02 -10.57
N GLY A 188 -3.06 -3.52 -9.36
CA GLY A 188 -2.08 -3.41 -8.32
C GLY A 188 -1.90 -4.65 -7.46
N CYS A 189 -1.19 -4.46 -6.37
CA CYS A 189 -1.06 -5.48 -5.33
C CYS A 189 -1.16 -4.87 -3.93
N ASN A 190 -1.43 -5.73 -2.96
CA ASN A 190 -1.39 -5.41 -1.54
C ASN A 190 0.01 -5.69 -0.98
N TRP A 191 0.51 -4.84 -0.08
CA TRP A 191 1.67 -5.12 0.76
C TRP A 191 1.35 -4.73 2.20
N PHE A 192 1.07 -5.72 3.05
CA PHE A 192 0.68 -5.49 4.43
C PHE A 192 1.88 -5.37 5.39
N GLY A 193 1.64 -4.86 6.59
CA GLY A 193 2.64 -4.72 7.66
C GLY A 193 2.39 -3.52 8.57
N TYR A 194 1.93 -2.38 8.07
CA TYR A 194 1.59 -1.22 8.91
C TYR A 194 0.36 -1.45 9.81
N ASN A 195 -0.44 -2.44 9.50
CA ASN A 195 -1.56 -2.91 10.33
C ASN A 195 -1.12 -3.90 11.42
N THR A 196 0.11 -4.43 11.32
CA THR A 196 0.68 -5.38 12.28
C THR A 196 1.66 -4.68 13.23
N GLY A 197 2.27 -5.39 14.15
CA GLY A 197 3.28 -4.85 15.07
C GLY A 197 4.63 -4.48 14.42
N THR A 198 4.80 -4.64 13.11
CA THR A 198 6.01 -4.26 12.38
C THR A 198 6.12 -2.78 12.10
N ASN A 199 4.99 -2.03 12.06
CA ASN A 199 4.91 -0.58 11.81
C ASN A 199 5.65 -0.14 10.53
N LEU A 200 5.72 -1.03 9.56
CA LEU A 200 6.31 -0.93 8.24
C LEU A 200 5.82 -2.15 7.45
N PHE A 201 6.08 -2.26 6.18
CA PHE A 201 5.78 -3.47 5.42
C PHE A 201 6.46 -4.71 6.00
N ASP A 202 5.73 -5.80 6.13
CA ASP A 202 6.30 -7.08 6.52
C ASP A 202 7.32 -7.55 5.46
N GLY A 203 8.39 -8.20 5.93
CA GLY A 203 9.45 -8.70 5.06
C GLY A 203 10.62 -7.74 4.82
N VAL A 204 10.52 -6.46 5.19
CA VAL A 204 11.64 -5.50 5.08
C VAL A 204 12.84 -5.87 5.97
N TRP A 205 12.68 -6.87 6.82
CA TRP A 205 13.80 -7.52 7.49
C TRP A 205 14.68 -8.34 6.54
N ASN A 206 14.10 -8.93 5.49
CA ASN A 206 14.77 -9.82 4.53
C ASN A 206 15.11 -9.14 3.20
N CYS A 207 14.53 -7.97 2.91
CA CYS A 207 14.71 -7.25 1.66
C CYS A 207 15.07 -5.79 1.85
N ASN A 208 15.45 -5.13 0.76
CA ASN A 208 15.61 -3.68 0.70
C ASN A 208 14.31 -3.04 0.25
N LEU A 209 13.80 -2.05 0.99
CA LEU A 209 12.54 -1.38 0.74
C LEU A 209 12.49 -0.69 -0.63
N GLU A 210 13.56 0.04 -0.99
CA GLU A 210 13.64 0.76 -2.28
C GLU A 210 13.63 -0.22 -3.44
N GLU A 211 14.47 -1.26 -3.38
CA GLU A 211 14.56 -2.29 -4.43
C GLU A 211 13.22 -3.03 -4.61
N SER A 212 12.51 -3.29 -3.52
CA SER A 212 11.21 -3.95 -3.57
C SER A 212 10.14 -3.08 -4.24
N LEU A 213 10.03 -1.78 -3.87
CA LEU A 213 9.07 -0.87 -4.50
C LEU A 213 9.38 -0.64 -5.97
N VAL A 214 10.66 -0.45 -6.33
CA VAL A 214 11.10 -0.40 -7.74
C VAL A 214 10.72 -1.69 -8.48
N SER A 215 10.94 -2.85 -7.84
CA SER A 215 10.60 -4.14 -8.44
C SER A 215 9.10 -4.31 -8.67
N ILE A 216 8.24 -3.85 -7.75
CA ILE A 216 6.78 -3.87 -7.92
C ILE A 216 6.38 -3.04 -9.15
N ALA A 217 6.87 -1.81 -9.26
CA ALA A 217 6.61 -0.95 -10.42
C ALA A 217 7.15 -1.55 -11.73
N ASP A 218 8.38 -2.11 -11.73
CA ASP A 218 8.99 -2.78 -12.89
C ASP A 218 8.19 -4.00 -13.36
N HIS A 219 7.41 -4.64 -12.47
CA HIS A 219 6.51 -5.75 -12.77
C HIS A 219 5.11 -5.31 -13.19
N GLY A 220 4.85 -3.99 -13.28
CA GLY A 220 3.65 -3.43 -13.89
C GLY A 220 2.49 -3.18 -12.95
N PHE A 221 2.68 -3.25 -11.64
CA PHE A 221 1.65 -2.88 -10.67
C PHE A 221 1.61 -1.37 -10.53
N ASN A 222 0.52 -0.73 -10.98
CA ASN A 222 0.40 0.72 -11.02
C ASN A 222 -0.20 1.32 -9.73
N VAL A 223 -0.73 0.49 -8.84
CA VAL A 223 -1.25 0.91 -7.54
C VAL A 223 -0.82 -0.07 -6.45
N LEU A 224 -0.48 0.45 -5.28
CA LEU A 224 -0.17 -0.29 -4.07
C LEU A 224 -1.26 -0.02 -3.03
N ARG A 225 -2.05 -1.04 -2.65
CA ARG A 225 -2.95 -0.98 -1.51
C ARG A 225 -2.15 -1.29 -0.25
N VAL A 226 -2.20 -0.37 0.73
CA VAL A 226 -1.37 -0.40 1.94
C VAL A 226 -2.24 -0.58 3.17
N PRO A 227 -2.33 -1.81 3.72
CA PRO A 227 -3.00 -2.09 4.97
C PRO A 227 -2.37 -1.36 6.16
N MET A 228 -3.17 -0.54 6.87
CA MET A 228 -2.78 0.22 8.05
C MET A 228 -3.76 -0.02 9.20
N SER A 229 -3.37 0.29 10.44
CA SER A 229 -4.30 0.37 11.56
C SER A 229 -4.68 1.81 11.87
N ALA A 230 -5.94 2.04 12.28
CA ALA A 230 -6.37 3.36 12.78
C ALA A 230 -5.54 3.81 13.98
N GLU A 231 -5.19 2.88 14.87
CA GLU A 231 -4.33 3.14 16.03
C GLU A 231 -2.96 3.71 15.64
N LEU A 232 -2.29 3.16 14.62
CA LEU A 232 -0.99 3.65 14.15
C LEU A 232 -1.11 5.09 13.63
N LEU A 233 -2.15 5.40 12.87
CA LEU A 233 -2.39 6.75 12.36
C LEU A 233 -2.60 7.77 13.50
N LEU A 234 -3.36 7.41 14.54
CA LEU A 234 -3.56 8.26 15.71
C LEU A 234 -2.29 8.38 16.58
N GLN A 235 -1.48 7.35 16.65
CA GLN A 235 -0.16 7.43 17.28
C GLN A 235 0.71 8.43 16.54
N TRP A 236 0.80 8.37 15.22
CA TRP A 236 1.52 9.35 14.41
C TRP A 236 0.98 10.76 14.59
N LYS A 237 -0.34 10.93 14.58
CA LYS A 237 -1.00 12.21 14.85
C LYS A 237 -0.59 12.80 16.18
N SER A 238 -0.48 12.00 17.23
CA SER A 238 -0.09 12.44 18.57
C SER A 238 1.42 12.67 18.74
N GLY A 239 2.24 12.42 17.70
CA GLY A 239 3.70 12.51 17.76
C GLY A 239 4.35 11.28 18.41
N ASN A 240 3.62 10.20 18.58
CA ASN A 240 4.14 8.90 18.99
C ASN A 240 4.45 8.08 17.73
N TYR A 241 5.72 7.75 17.52
CA TYR A 241 6.19 7.04 16.35
C TYR A 241 6.71 5.65 16.75
N PRO A 242 5.87 4.61 16.71
CA PRO A 242 6.29 3.25 17.00
C PRO A 242 7.48 2.85 16.14
N LYS A 243 8.38 2.06 16.71
CA LYS A 243 9.58 1.65 16.00
C LYS A 243 9.22 0.70 14.85
N ALA A 244 9.65 1.05 13.65
CA ALA A 244 9.56 0.18 12.49
C ALA A 244 10.52 -1.01 12.59
N ASN A 245 10.09 -2.17 12.11
CA ASN A 245 10.86 -3.42 12.16
C ASN A 245 11.50 -3.71 10.79
N TYR A 246 12.78 -3.41 10.65
CA TYR A 246 13.56 -3.65 9.44
C TYR A 246 15.00 -4.04 9.77
N ASN A 247 15.70 -4.63 8.80
CA ASN A 247 17.13 -4.93 8.92
C ASN A 247 17.97 -3.73 8.50
N ASN A 248 18.69 -3.17 9.46
CA ASN A 248 19.55 -2.00 9.26
C ASN A 248 20.62 -2.18 8.18
N ALA A 249 21.11 -3.41 7.98
CA ALA A 249 22.16 -3.67 6.98
C ALA A 249 21.62 -3.64 5.53
N TYR A 250 20.34 -3.93 5.36
CA TYR A 250 19.69 -3.84 4.04
C TYR A 250 19.05 -2.48 3.80
N ASN A 251 18.71 -1.75 4.87
CA ASN A 251 17.92 -0.51 4.84
C ASN A 251 18.60 0.60 5.64
N GLU A 252 19.88 0.87 5.36
CA GLU A 252 20.71 1.83 6.11
C GLU A 252 20.07 3.23 6.15
N LYS A 253 19.45 3.65 5.05
CA LYS A 253 18.80 4.95 4.90
C LYS A 253 17.64 5.16 5.89
N LEU A 254 16.96 4.10 6.29
CA LEU A 254 15.84 4.18 7.25
C LEU A 254 16.31 4.43 8.69
N ASN A 255 17.60 4.25 9.01
CA ASN A 255 18.11 4.36 10.37
C ASN A 255 17.95 5.76 11.01
N SER A 256 17.80 6.79 10.21
CA SER A 256 17.59 8.17 10.66
C SER A 256 16.10 8.58 10.69
N MET A 257 15.19 7.70 10.29
CA MET A 257 13.78 7.98 10.10
C MET A 257 12.93 7.32 11.21
N ASN A 258 11.88 7.98 11.66
CA ASN A 258 10.80 7.38 12.42
C ASN A 258 9.79 6.67 11.49
N SER A 259 8.81 5.93 12.04
CA SER A 259 7.88 5.14 11.22
C SER A 259 7.00 5.97 10.27
N LEU A 260 6.65 7.20 10.64
CA LEU A 260 5.93 8.12 9.77
C LEU A 260 6.83 8.66 8.64
N GLU A 261 8.06 9.06 8.96
CA GLU A 261 9.04 9.50 7.96
C GLU A 261 9.39 8.38 6.98
N ILE A 262 9.39 7.11 7.43
CA ILE A 262 9.54 5.97 6.54
C ILE A 262 8.35 5.86 5.58
N PHE A 263 7.13 6.10 6.05
CA PHE A 263 5.96 6.10 5.17
C PHE A 263 5.96 7.29 4.19
N ASP A 264 6.35 8.48 4.62
CA ASP A 264 6.58 9.63 3.74
C ASP A 264 7.62 9.28 2.64
N TYR A 265 8.64 8.50 3.00
CA TYR A 265 9.64 8.02 2.06
C TYR A 265 9.10 6.95 1.09
N VAL A 266 8.23 6.04 1.56
CA VAL A 266 7.50 5.09 0.69
C VAL A 266 6.70 5.83 -0.37
N ILE A 267 5.96 6.88 0.01
CA ILE A 267 5.19 7.72 -0.93
C ILE A 267 6.11 8.31 -2.00
N THR A 268 7.25 8.88 -1.57
CA THR A 268 8.25 9.43 -2.50
C THR A 268 8.79 8.39 -3.48
N LEU A 269 9.04 7.15 -3.02
CA LEU A 269 9.51 6.07 -3.88
C LEU A 269 8.43 5.62 -4.88
N CYS A 270 7.16 5.57 -4.45
CA CYS A 270 6.05 5.25 -5.34
C CYS A 270 5.90 6.33 -6.44
N GLU A 271 5.91 7.61 -6.06
CA GLU A 271 5.87 8.75 -6.98
C GLU A 271 7.00 8.67 -8.02
N GLN A 272 8.25 8.45 -7.57
CA GLN A 272 9.41 8.35 -8.46
C GLN A 272 9.34 7.19 -9.46
N ASN A 273 8.53 6.18 -9.19
CA ASN A 273 8.34 5.01 -10.04
C ASN A 273 6.98 4.98 -10.76
N GLY A 274 6.21 6.08 -10.75
CA GLY A 274 4.92 6.21 -11.43
C GLY A 274 3.82 5.33 -10.83
N MET A 275 3.96 4.92 -9.56
CA MET A 275 3.02 4.07 -8.85
C MET A 275 2.19 4.89 -7.86
N LYS A 276 0.89 4.65 -7.79
CA LYS A 276 -0.03 5.30 -6.85
C LYS A 276 -0.28 4.44 -5.62
N ILE A 277 -0.86 5.03 -4.57
CA ILE A 277 -1.15 4.39 -3.29
C ILE A 277 -2.62 4.53 -2.96
N ILE A 278 -3.22 3.44 -2.45
CA ILE A 278 -4.48 3.43 -1.72
C ILE A 278 -4.15 3.08 -0.27
N ILE A 279 -4.56 3.93 0.68
CA ILE A 279 -4.44 3.64 2.10
C ILE A 279 -5.68 2.88 2.53
N ASP A 280 -5.49 1.69 3.10
CA ASP A 280 -6.53 0.85 3.64
C ASP A 280 -6.50 0.86 5.17
N ILE A 281 -7.64 1.15 5.82
CA ILE A 281 -7.76 0.94 7.27
C ILE A 281 -8.14 -0.51 7.53
N HIS A 282 -7.11 -1.33 7.63
CA HIS A 282 -7.24 -2.78 7.75
C HIS A 282 -7.80 -3.23 9.10
N SER A 283 -7.47 -2.51 10.15
CA SER A 283 -7.90 -2.83 11.52
C SER A 283 -7.98 -1.59 12.41
N ALA A 284 -8.81 -1.65 13.45
CA ALA A 284 -8.86 -0.60 14.47
C ALA A 284 -7.55 -0.52 15.27
N LYS A 285 -7.01 -1.67 15.69
CA LYS A 285 -5.79 -1.81 16.48
C LYS A 285 -4.64 -2.38 15.66
N THR A 286 -3.41 -2.01 16.04
CA THR A 286 -2.17 -2.56 15.48
C THR A 286 -1.93 -3.96 16.05
N ASP A 287 -2.41 -4.97 15.33
CA ASP A 287 -2.42 -6.38 15.74
C ASP A 287 -2.35 -7.27 14.50
N ALA A 288 -1.49 -8.28 14.50
CA ALA A 288 -1.36 -9.23 13.38
C ALA A 288 -2.67 -9.98 13.04
N SER A 289 -3.59 -10.08 14.01
CA SER A 289 -4.93 -10.66 13.84
C SER A 289 -6.05 -9.61 13.89
N GLY A 290 -5.70 -8.32 13.81
CA GLY A 290 -6.64 -7.21 13.96
C GLY A 290 -7.76 -7.19 12.93
N HIS A 291 -7.49 -7.73 11.73
CA HIS A 291 -8.48 -7.90 10.65
C HIS A 291 -9.62 -8.87 11.01
N ASN A 292 -9.42 -9.81 11.96
CA ASN A 292 -10.46 -10.74 12.40
C ASN A 292 -11.53 -10.04 13.27
N HIS A 293 -11.36 -8.77 13.62
CA HIS A 293 -12.37 -8.02 14.35
C HIS A 293 -13.39 -7.42 13.37
N PRO A 294 -14.71 -7.73 13.53
CA PRO A 294 -15.67 -7.51 12.46
C PRO A 294 -15.98 -6.05 12.15
N VAL A 295 -15.79 -5.13 13.13
CA VAL A 295 -16.18 -3.73 12.98
C VAL A 295 -14.97 -2.80 13.15
N TRP A 296 -15.12 -1.51 12.87
CA TRP A 296 -14.12 -0.44 12.84
C TRP A 296 -13.77 0.15 14.21
N TYR A 297 -14.42 -0.27 15.27
CA TYR A 297 -14.14 0.10 16.66
C TYR A 297 -13.78 -1.14 17.48
N ARG A 298 -12.96 -1.01 18.51
CA ARG A 298 -12.55 -2.13 19.36
C ARG A 298 -11.87 -1.61 20.63
N ASP A 299 -12.23 -2.13 21.80
CA ASP A 299 -11.65 -1.77 23.10
C ASP A 299 -11.78 -0.26 23.39
N ASP A 300 -10.66 0.46 23.46
CA ASP A 300 -10.57 1.90 23.64
C ASP A 300 -10.60 2.70 22.32
N MET A 301 -10.65 2.03 21.17
CA MET A 301 -10.82 2.66 19.85
C MET A 301 -12.30 2.82 19.54
N THR A 302 -12.79 4.04 19.54
CA THR A 302 -14.19 4.39 19.25
C THR A 302 -14.43 4.62 17.75
N VAL A 303 -15.71 4.72 17.35
CA VAL A 303 -16.09 5.18 15.99
C VAL A 303 -15.52 6.58 15.70
N ASP A 304 -15.48 7.46 16.71
CA ASP A 304 -14.91 8.79 16.56
C ASP A 304 -13.41 8.75 16.30
N ASP A 305 -12.67 7.88 16.99
CA ASP A 305 -11.25 7.66 16.77
C ASP A 305 -10.96 7.12 15.36
N PHE A 306 -11.78 6.19 14.87
CA PHE A 306 -11.68 5.66 13.52
C PHE A 306 -11.85 6.76 12.45
N VAL A 307 -12.89 7.58 12.58
CA VAL A 307 -13.14 8.72 11.66
C VAL A 307 -12.02 9.77 11.77
N GLU A 308 -11.52 10.02 12.97
CA GLU A 308 -10.41 10.95 13.21
C GLU A 308 -9.10 10.47 12.56
N ALA A 309 -8.82 9.17 12.57
CA ALA A 309 -7.64 8.59 11.91
C ALA A 309 -7.68 8.84 10.40
N LEU A 310 -8.81 8.57 9.75
CA LEU A 310 -9.02 8.80 8.33
C LEU A 310 -8.95 10.30 7.97
N SER A 311 -9.63 11.16 8.72
CA SER A 311 -9.59 12.61 8.52
C SER A 311 -8.16 13.16 8.63
N TRP A 312 -7.40 12.69 9.62
CA TRP A 312 -6.03 13.14 9.83
C TRP A 312 -5.09 12.72 8.70
N VAL A 313 -5.16 11.47 8.26
CA VAL A 313 -4.26 11.00 7.19
C VAL A 313 -4.62 11.65 5.85
N ALA A 314 -5.90 11.89 5.59
CA ALA A 314 -6.35 12.61 4.42
C ALA A 314 -5.89 14.08 4.43
N ASP A 315 -5.99 14.79 5.56
CA ASP A 315 -5.49 16.17 5.69
C ASP A 315 -3.97 16.25 5.53
N ARG A 316 -3.23 15.27 6.08
CA ARG A 316 -1.77 15.24 5.95
C ARG A 316 -1.32 15.17 4.50
N TYR A 317 -1.98 14.36 3.69
CA TYR A 317 -1.56 14.08 2.31
C TYR A 317 -2.48 14.72 1.24
N LYS A 318 -3.34 15.66 1.61
CA LYS A 318 -4.33 16.28 0.71
C LYS A 318 -3.78 16.95 -0.56
N ASN A 319 -2.49 17.26 -0.58
CA ASN A 319 -1.81 17.86 -1.73
C ASN A 319 -0.87 16.87 -2.45
N ASN A 320 -0.92 15.60 -2.11
CA ASN A 320 -0.07 14.56 -2.68
C ASN A 320 -0.94 13.54 -3.44
N ASP A 321 -0.96 13.66 -4.75
CA ASP A 321 -1.74 12.83 -5.68
C ASP A 321 -1.11 11.46 -5.96
N THR A 322 -0.02 11.13 -5.29
CA THR A 322 0.45 9.73 -5.21
C THR A 322 -0.51 8.88 -4.38
N ILE A 323 -1.19 9.49 -3.36
CA ILE A 323 -2.26 8.86 -2.60
C ILE A 323 -3.59 9.21 -3.26
N ILE A 324 -4.10 8.31 -4.09
CA ILE A 324 -5.30 8.53 -4.89
C ILE A 324 -6.61 8.20 -4.18
N GLY A 325 -6.57 7.45 -3.08
CA GLY A 325 -7.80 7.03 -2.40
C GLY A 325 -7.58 6.40 -1.04
N TYR A 326 -8.69 6.22 -0.35
CA TYR A 326 -8.78 5.62 0.98
C TYR A 326 -9.82 4.51 0.96
N ASP A 327 -9.38 3.29 1.25
CA ASP A 327 -10.23 2.16 1.55
C ASP A 327 -10.61 2.26 3.03
N LEU A 328 -11.88 2.61 3.27
CA LEU A 328 -12.31 3.09 4.58
C LEU A 328 -12.14 2.04 5.66
N LYS A 329 -12.47 0.77 5.39
CA LYS A 329 -12.34 -0.33 6.35
C LYS A 329 -12.27 -1.67 5.62
N ASN A 330 -11.15 -2.36 5.82
CA ASN A 330 -10.99 -3.74 5.36
C ASN A 330 -12.02 -4.67 6.00
N GLU A 331 -12.80 -5.33 5.16
CA GLU A 331 -13.64 -6.46 5.51
C GLU A 331 -14.58 -6.26 6.73
N PRO A 332 -15.53 -5.34 6.67
CA PRO A 332 -16.62 -5.34 7.63
C PRO A 332 -17.38 -6.69 7.58
N HIS A 333 -17.52 -7.37 8.72
CA HIS A 333 -18.07 -8.73 8.74
C HIS A 333 -18.83 -9.08 10.02
N GLY A 334 -19.02 -10.34 10.26
CA GLY A 334 -19.69 -10.95 11.39
C GLY A 334 -21.03 -11.53 11.01
N LYS A 335 -21.34 -12.70 11.56
CA LYS A 335 -22.63 -13.39 11.38
C LYS A 335 -23.71 -12.78 12.28
N ALA A 336 -24.96 -13.01 11.96
CA ALA A 336 -26.09 -12.56 12.75
C ALA A 336 -26.08 -13.07 14.20
N SER A 337 -25.52 -14.26 14.44
CA SER A 337 -25.35 -14.87 15.76
C SER A 337 -24.21 -14.24 16.58
N GLU A 338 -23.29 -13.49 15.97
CA GLU A 338 -22.13 -12.87 16.60
C GLU A 338 -22.44 -11.45 17.10
N ASP A 339 -21.56 -10.90 17.96
CA ASP A 339 -21.73 -9.56 18.54
C ASP A 339 -20.33 -8.98 18.92
N PRO A 340 -19.92 -7.82 18.33
CA PRO A 340 -20.60 -7.09 17.29
C PRO A 340 -20.52 -7.75 15.90
N HIS A 341 -21.37 -7.33 14.96
CA HIS A 341 -21.31 -7.67 13.56
C HIS A 341 -21.73 -6.49 12.69
N ALA A 342 -21.15 -6.35 11.51
CA ALA A 342 -21.47 -5.26 10.60
C ALA A 342 -22.87 -5.43 10.00
N ILE A 343 -23.65 -4.35 10.02
CA ILE A 343 -24.96 -4.26 9.35
C ILE A 343 -24.93 -3.11 8.34
N TRP A 344 -25.90 -3.12 7.39
CA TRP A 344 -26.02 -2.08 6.37
C TRP A 344 -27.50 -1.75 6.15
N ASN A 345 -27.95 -0.67 6.76
CA ASN A 345 -29.34 -0.21 6.67
C ASN A 345 -29.42 1.31 6.95
N ASP A 346 -30.61 1.82 7.32
CA ASP A 346 -30.87 3.22 7.63
C ASP A 346 -30.86 3.54 9.14
N THR A 347 -30.55 2.57 10.02
CA THR A 347 -30.52 2.79 11.47
C THR A 347 -29.28 3.51 11.96
N ASP A 348 -29.36 4.13 13.16
CA ASP A 348 -28.24 4.82 13.81
C ASP A 348 -27.39 3.88 14.70
N SER A 349 -27.38 2.57 14.44
CA SER A 349 -26.53 1.63 15.16
C SER A 349 -25.04 1.96 14.95
N PRO A 350 -24.18 1.83 15.98
CA PRO A 350 -22.74 1.95 15.81
C PRO A 350 -22.16 0.84 14.90
N ASP A 351 -22.88 -0.27 14.72
CA ASP A 351 -22.51 -1.38 13.84
C ASP A 351 -22.98 -1.17 12.39
N ASN A 352 -23.67 -0.05 12.11
CA ASN A 352 -24.15 0.26 10.77
C ASN A 352 -23.03 0.81 9.88
N TRP A 353 -22.50 -0.05 9.02
CA TRP A 353 -21.39 0.29 8.13
C TRP A 353 -21.74 1.43 7.19
N LYS A 354 -22.94 1.44 6.59
CA LYS A 354 -23.37 2.56 5.73
C LYS A 354 -23.19 3.92 6.41
N LYS A 355 -23.72 4.06 7.63
CA LYS A 355 -23.68 5.33 8.35
C LYS A 355 -22.26 5.76 8.73
N VAL A 356 -21.43 4.80 9.10
CA VAL A 356 -20.04 5.10 9.45
C VAL A 356 -19.21 5.35 8.20
N ALA A 357 -19.43 4.63 7.10
CA ALA A 357 -18.78 4.88 5.83
C ALA A 357 -19.12 6.28 5.27
N GLU A 358 -20.38 6.69 5.31
CA GLU A 358 -20.80 8.05 4.94
C GLU A 358 -20.12 9.13 5.80
N ARG A 359 -20.03 8.90 7.10
CA ARG A 359 -19.36 9.81 8.03
C ARG A 359 -17.86 9.88 7.80
N ALA A 360 -17.21 8.73 7.62
CA ALA A 360 -15.77 8.62 7.41
C ALA A 360 -15.37 9.16 6.03
N GLY A 361 -16.10 8.80 4.98
CA GLY A 361 -15.86 9.31 3.63
C GLY A 361 -16.06 10.83 3.54
N ASN A 362 -17.09 11.39 4.19
CA ASN A 362 -17.24 12.83 4.28
C ASN A 362 -16.07 13.50 5.01
N ALA A 363 -15.55 12.91 6.09
CA ALA A 363 -14.39 13.44 6.81
C ALA A 363 -13.10 13.41 5.96
N VAL A 364 -12.94 12.40 5.11
CA VAL A 364 -11.86 12.36 4.10
C VAL A 364 -12.07 13.45 3.06
N LEU A 365 -13.26 13.56 2.47
CA LEU A 365 -13.58 14.53 1.41
C LEU A 365 -13.55 15.99 1.90
N ASP A 366 -13.83 16.24 3.18
CA ASP A 366 -13.64 17.56 3.80
C ASP A 366 -12.16 17.97 3.82
N ALA A 367 -11.26 17.02 3.97
CA ALA A 367 -9.82 17.25 3.96
C ALA A 367 -9.23 17.22 2.54
N ASN A 368 -9.61 16.25 1.74
CA ASN A 368 -9.15 16.03 0.36
C ASN A 368 -10.35 15.71 -0.56
N PRO A 369 -10.92 16.69 -1.25
CA PRO A 369 -12.09 16.49 -2.12
C PRO A 369 -11.81 15.68 -3.39
N HIS A 370 -10.55 15.36 -3.68
CA HIS A 370 -10.13 14.62 -4.87
C HIS A 370 -9.85 13.13 -4.59
N ALA A 371 -9.93 12.71 -3.34
CA ALA A 371 -9.65 11.32 -2.98
C ALA A 371 -10.79 10.38 -3.41
N LEU A 372 -10.46 9.26 -4.01
CA LEU A 372 -11.42 8.16 -4.17
C LEU A 372 -11.78 7.60 -2.80
N ILE A 373 -13.06 7.38 -2.56
CA ILE A 373 -13.57 6.75 -1.34
C ILE A 373 -13.97 5.33 -1.69
N ILE A 374 -13.17 4.38 -1.20
CA ILE A 374 -13.35 2.96 -1.46
C ILE A 374 -14.13 2.37 -0.30
N ILE A 375 -15.23 1.70 -0.63
CA ILE A 375 -16.20 1.24 0.36
C ILE A 375 -16.46 -0.24 0.11
N GLU A 376 -15.99 -1.05 1.04
CA GLU A 376 -16.27 -2.49 1.02
C GLU A 376 -17.69 -2.79 1.45
N GLY A 377 -18.17 -3.98 1.10
CA GLY A 377 -19.43 -4.52 1.60
C GLY A 377 -19.33 -4.99 3.04
N ILE A 378 -20.31 -5.82 3.42
CA ILE A 378 -20.32 -6.55 4.70
C ILE A 378 -20.30 -8.07 4.43
N GLN A 379 -20.54 -8.90 5.44
CA GLN A 379 -20.57 -10.36 5.24
C GLN A 379 -21.97 -10.88 4.91
N ILE A 380 -23.01 -10.32 5.54
CA ILE A 380 -24.38 -10.88 5.53
C ILE A 380 -25.40 -9.86 5.02
N TYR A 381 -26.45 -10.35 4.33
CA TYR A 381 -27.59 -9.54 3.90
C TYR A 381 -28.90 -10.30 4.14
N PRO A 382 -29.97 -9.68 4.69
CA PRO A 382 -31.23 -10.38 4.96
C PRO A 382 -31.85 -11.00 3.70
N VAL A 383 -32.26 -12.28 3.79
CA VAL A 383 -33.02 -12.94 2.70
C VAL A 383 -34.35 -12.23 2.44
N ASN A 384 -34.92 -11.64 3.48
CA ASN A 384 -36.15 -10.83 3.41
C ASN A 384 -35.93 -9.57 4.25
N LEU A 385 -35.54 -8.48 3.61
CA LEU A 385 -35.24 -7.21 4.25
C LEU A 385 -36.44 -6.61 4.97
N GLU A 386 -37.65 -6.67 4.37
CA GLU A 386 -38.89 -6.12 4.99
C GLU A 386 -39.21 -6.80 6.32
N ALA A 387 -39.01 -8.11 6.39
CA ALA A 387 -39.30 -8.89 7.61
C ALA A 387 -38.17 -8.87 8.63
N ASN A 388 -36.92 -8.75 8.19
CA ASN A 388 -35.73 -8.96 9.00
C ASN A 388 -34.92 -7.70 9.26
N ASN A 389 -34.74 -6.79 8.37
CA ASN A 389 -33.90 -5.58 8.48
C ASN A 389 -32.73 -5.70 9.51
N PHE A 390 -31.93 -6.77 9.43
CA PHE A 390 -30.80 -7.10 10.32
C PHE A 390 -31.14 -7.30 11.80
N VAL A 391 -32.37 -7.69 12.15
CA VAL A 391 -32.79 -7.92 13.54
C VAL A 391 -32.76 -9.39 13.95
N SER A 392 -32.83 -10.33 13.01
CA SER A 392 -32.73 -11.76 13.31
C SER A 392 -31.32 -12.13 13.77
N ARG A 393 -31.22 -13.05 14.74
CA ARG A 393 -29.97 -13.64 15.23
C ARG A 393 -29.75 -15.06 14.67
N ASN A 394 -30.57 -15.48 13.71
CA ASN A 394 -30.46 -16.75 13.02
C ASN A 394 -29.72 -16.54 11.70
N ASP A 395 -28.55 -17.17 11.54
CA ASP A 395 -27.69 -17.03 10.36
C ASP A 395 -28.39 -17.52 9.08
N ASP A 396 -29.37 -18.45 9.18
CA ASP A 396 -30.13 -18.96 8.02
C ASP A 396 -31.11 -17.91 7.43
N ASP A 397 -31.34 -16.79 8.11
CA ASP A 397 -32.15 -15.69 7.61
C ASP A 397 -31.37 -14.70 6.73
N TYR A 398 -30.12 -15.03 6.40
CA TYR A 398 -29.21 -14.15 5.66
C TYR A 398 -28.51 -14.88 4.52
N TYR A 399 -28.33 -14.15 3.40
CA TYR A 399 -27.29 -14.45 2.41
C TYR A 399 -25.93 -14.17 3.03
N ASN A 400 -25.00 -15.10 2.90
CA ASN A 400 -23.67 -15.02 3.48
C ASN A 400 -22.61 -15.21 2.39
N THR A 401 -21.59 -14.35 2.38
CA THR A 401 -20.49 -14.43 1.41
C THR A 401 -19.15 -14.11 2.10
N TRP A 402 -18.13 -13.73 1.32
CA TRP A 402 -16.85 -13.28 1.84
C TRP A 402 -16.99 -12.03 2.72
N TRP A 403 -16.10 -11.87 3.68
CA TRP A 403 -15.98 -10.64 4.43
C TRP A 403 -15.75 -9.46 3.48
N GLY A 404 -16.45 -8.37 3.68
CA GLY A 404 -16.37 -7.20 2.80
C GLY A 404 -17.00 -7.34 1.40
N ALA A 405 -17.54 -8.53 1.03
CA ALA A 405 -18.02 -8.75 -0.34
C ALA A 405 -19.52 -8.53 -0.55
N ASN A 406 -20.34 -8.57 0.52
CA ASN A 406 -21.78 -8.42 0.34
C ASN A 406 -22.17 -6.95 0.18
N LEU A 407 -22.38 -6.55 -1.05
CA LEU A 407 -22.83 -5.21 -1.44
C LEU A 407 -24.31 -5.19 -1.89
N MET A 408 -25.08 -6.27 -1.65
CA MET A 408 -26.51 -6.33 -2.01
C MET A 408 -27.32 -5.15 -1.46
N ALA A 409 -26.89 -4.63 -0.30
CA ALA A 409 -27.56 -3.51 0.37
C ALA A 409 -27.49 -2.18 -0.41
N VAL A 410 -26.60 -2.04 -1.39
CA VAL A 410 -26.43 -0.78 -2.16
C VAL A 410 -27.70 -0.43 -2.94
N ARG A 411 -28.48 -1.43 -3.38
CA ARG A 411 -29.73 -1.19 -4.10
C ARG A 411 -30.75 -0.39 -3.29
N GLU A 412 -30.93 -0.74 -2.00
CA GLU A 412 -31.89 -0.10 -1.11
C GLU A 412 -31.30 1.04 -0.30
N PHE A 413 -30.02 0.93 0.04
CA PHE A 413 -29.29 1.85 0.91
C PHE A 413 -27.98 2.28 0.29
N PRO A 414 -27.98 2.99 -0.86
CA PRO A 414 -26.76 3.48 -1.48
C PRO A 414 -26.00 4.44 -0.55
N ILE A 415 -24.68 4.50 -0.70
CA ILE A 415 -23.87 5.54 -0.04
C ILE A 415 -24.19 6.89 -0.66
N ASP A 416 -24.36 7.91 0.19
CA ASP A 416 -24.60 9.29 -0.24
C ASP A 416 -23.79 10.28 0.60
N PHE A 417 -22.85 10.95 -0.05
CA PHE A 417 -22.04 11.99 0.57
C PHE A 417 -22.67 13.39 0.48
N GLY A 418 -23.90 13.49 -0.02
CA GLY A 418 -24.72 14.69 0.03
C GLY A 418 -24.54 15.66 -1.15
N SER A 419 -23.68 15.36 -2.13
CA SER A 419 -23.60 16.10 -3.39
C SER A 419 -23.05 15.23 -4.53
N GLU A 420 -23.39 15.60 -5.78
CA GLU A 420 -22.94 14.88 -6.99
C GLU A 420 -21.39 14.86 -7.06
N GLU A 421 -20.72 15.96 -6.73
CA GLU A 421 -19.26 16.05 -6.78
C GLU A 421 -18.60 15.11 -5.76
N ARG A 422 -19.20 14.93 -4.58
CA ARG A 422 -18.70 13.99 -3.59
C ARG A 422 -19.04 12.56 -3.95
N ASN A 423 -20.22 12.31 -4.47
CA ASN A 423 -20.66 11.00 -4.92
C ASN A 423 -19.84 10.51 -6.14
N ALA A 424 -19.29 11.43 -6.93
CA ALA A 424 -18.32 11.12 -8.00
C ALA A 424 -16.94 10.65 -7.49
N GLN A 425 -16.78 10.41 -6.20
CA GLN A 425 -15.59 9.79 -5.61
C GLN A 425 -15.88 8.38 -5.03
N ILE A 426 -17.11 7.86 -5.18
CA ILE A 426 -17.50 6.55 -4.68
C ILE A 426 -16.95 5.44 -5.58
N VAL A 427 -16.29 4.46 -4.94
CA VAL A 427 -15.86 3.19 -5.55
C VAL A 427 -16.25 2.07 -4.61
N TYR A 428 -17.02 1.09 -5.06
CA TYR A 428 -17.34 -0.07 -4.22
C TYR A 428 -16.30 -1.17 -4.37
N SER A 429 -15.99 -1.84 -3.26
CA SER A 429 -14.90 -2.81 -3.21
C SER A 429 -15.33 -4.14 -2.61
N PRO A 430 -15.56 -5.18 -3.40
CA PRO A 430 -15.66 -6.54 -2.89
C PRO A 430 -14.28 -7.16 -2.71
N HIS A 431 -14.17 -8.15 -1.80
CA HIS A 431 -13.10 -9.12 -1.76
C HIS A 431 -13.62 -10.48 -2.23
N ASP A 432 -12.82 -11.24 -2.96
CA ASP A 432 -13.22 -12.55 -3.44
C ASP A 432 -12.05 -13.54 -3.39
N TYR A 433 -12.32 -14.75 -2.92
CA TYR A 433 -11.31 -15.78 -2.71
C TYR A 433 -11.78 -17.16 -3.16
N GLY A 434 -10.83 -18.05 -3.39
CA GLY A 434 -11.12 -19.43 -3.75
C GLY A 434 -11.32 -20.36 -2.55
N PRO A 435 -11.67 -21.62 -2.81
CA PRO A 435 -12.02 -22.60 -1.77
C PRO A 435 -10.88 -22.94 -0.81
N ARG A 436 -9.63 -22.56 -1.14
CA ARG A 436 -8.48 -22.78 -0.28
C ARG A 436 -8.42 -21.83 0.91
N VAL A 437 -8.95 -20.60 0.74
CA VAL A 437 -9.07 -19.62 1.81
C VAL A 437 -10.25 -19.98 2.70
N PHE A 438 -11.41 -20.20 2.10
CA PHE A 438 -12.59 -20.72 2.80
C PHE A 438 -13.53 -21.41 1.80
N GLU A 439 -14.08 -22.58 2.16
CA GLU A 439 -14.99 -23.32 1.29
C GLU A 439 -16.41 -22.74 1.40
N GLN A 440 -16.76 -21.87 0.46
CA GLN A 440 -18.12 -21.34 0.33
C GLN A 440 -19.06 -22.39 -0.29
N PRO A 441 -20.39 -22.29 -0.10
CA PRO A 441 -21.35 -23.29 -0.61
C PRO A 441 -21.26 -23.56 -2.12
N TRP A 442 -20.96 -22.54 -2.92
CA TRP A 442 -20.83 -22.68 -4.38
C TRP A 442 -19.58 -23.44 -4.84
N PHE A 443 -18.62 -23.70 -3.96
CA PHE A 443 -17.46 -24.54 -4.24
C PHE A 443 -17.66 -26.02 -3.93
N GLU A 444 -18.76 -26.37 -3.25
CA GLU A 444 -18.99 -27.73 -2.74
C GLU A 444 -18.85 -28.79 -3.86
N GLY A 445 -18.02 -29.79 -3.58
CA GLY A 445 -17.75 -30.88 -4.51
C GLY A 445 -16.90 -30.52 -5.74
N GLY A 446 -16.36 -29.31 -5.84
CA GLY A 446 -15.42 -28.89 -6.90
C GLY A 446 -16.03 -28.77 -8.30
N ASN A 447 -17.35 -28.81 -8.44
CA ASN A 447 -18.05 -28.81 -9.75
C ASN A 447 -18.43 -27.42 -10.25
N PHE A 448 -18.04 -26.36 -9.58
CA PHE A 448 -18.33 -24.98 -9.98
C PHE A 448 -17.76 -24.65 -11.36
N THR A 449 -18.42 -23.78 -12.08
CA THR A 449 -18.06 -23.27 -13.41
C THR A 449 -18.06 -21.73 -13.37
N TYR A 450 -17.55 -21.09 -14.42
CA TYR A 450 -17.64 -19.64 -14.55
C TYR A 450 -19.10 -19.15 -14.47
N ASP A 451 -20.02 -19.80 -15.18
CA ASP A 451 -21.44 -19.45 -15.19
C ASP A 451 -22.08 -19.63 -13.81
N SER A 452 -21.78 -20.75 -13.11
CA SER A 452 -22.32 -20.94 -11.74
C SER A 452 -21.76 -19.94 -10.74
N LEU A 453 -20.48 -19.52 -10.85
CA LEU A 453 -19.93 -18.47 -10.00
C LEU A 453 -20.53 -17.10 -10.33
N MET A 454 -20.86 -16.85 -11.59
CA MET A 454 -21.59 -15.64 -11.99
C MET A 454 -22.93 -15.54 -11.28
N ASP A 455 -23.70 -16.65 -11.28
CA ASP A 455 -25.05 -16.70 -10.71
C ASP A 455 -25.03 -16.81 -9.17
N ASP A 456 -24.14 -17.61 -8.59
CA ASP A 456 -24.16 -17.96 -7.19
C ASP A 456 -23.27 -17.07 -6.30
N ALA A 457 -22.24 -16.41 -6.87
CA ALA A 457 -21.21 -15.73 -6.11
C ALA A 457 -20.97 -14.26 -6.48
N TRP A 458 -21.16 -13.86 -7.75
CA TRP A 458 -20.67 -12.54 -8.18
C TRP A 458 -21.76 -11.53 -8.50
N TYR A 459 -22.76 -11.90 -9.38
CA TYR A 459 -23.68 -10.91 -9.92
C TYR A 459 -24.51 -10.23 -8.83
N ASP A 460 -25.26 -10.99 -8.04
CA ASP A 460 -26.18 -10.44 -7.05
C ASP A 460 -25.47 -9.82 -5.84
N TYR A 461 -24.28 -10.30 -5.50
CA TYR A 461 -23.56 -9.80 -4.33
C TYR A 461 -22.88 -8.45 -4.59
N TRP A 462 -22.33 -8.23 -5.81
CA TRP A 462 -21.58 -7.00 -6.06
C TRP A 462 -21.42 -6.60 -7.56
N LEU A 463 -21.36 -7.55 -8.50
CA LEU A 463 -21.02 -7.20 -9.89
C LEU A 463 -22.13 -6.37 -10.58
N TYR A 464 -23.39 -6.52 -10.13
CA TYR A 464 -24.51 -5.73 -10.63
C TYR A 464 -24.26 -4.22 -10.53
N ILE A 465 -23.48 -3.76 -9.54
CA ILE A 465 -23.17 -2.33 -9.34
C ILE A 465 -22.50 -1.75 -10.59
N GLN A 466 -21.55 -2.49 -11.17
CA GLN A 466 -20.89 -2.09 -12.41
C GLN A 466 -21.78 -2.34 -13.63
N GLU A 467 -22.45 -3.50 -13.72
CA GLU A 467 -23.28 -3.88 -14.85
C GLU A 467 -24.53 -2.99 -15.01
N GLU A 468 -25.10 -2.51 -13.90
CA GLU A 468 -26.22 -1.56 -13.88
C GLU A 468 -25.74 -0.09 -13.90
N ASN A 469 -24.43 0.14 -14.05
CA ASN A 469 -23.82 1.46 -14.20
C ASN A 469 -24.01 2.38 -12.97
N ILE A 470 -24.01 1.80 -11.77
CA ILE A 470 -24.21 2.53 -10.51
C ILE A 470 -22.90 3.21 -10.06
N ALA A 471 -21.80 2.46 -10.02
CA ALA A 471 -20.46 2.95 -9.64
C ALA A 471 -19.39 1.96 -10.13
N PRO A 472 -18.10 2.36 -10.16
CA PRO A 472 -17.01 1.43 -10.46
C PRO A 472 -16.82 0.38 -9.35
N ILE A 473 -16.38 -0.81 -9.74
CA ILE A 473 -15.93 -1.87 -8.85
C ILE A 473 -14.41 -1.91 -8.82
N PHE A 474 -13.86 -1.93 -7.60
CA PHE A 474 -12.46 -2.17 -7.30
C PHE A 474 -12.34 -3.40 -6.41
N VAL A 475 -11.91 -4.55 -6.96
CA VAL A 475 -11.66 -5.75 -6.15
C VAL A 475 -10.42 -5.53 -5.31
N GLY A 476 -10.60 -5.16 -4.03
CA GLY A 476 -9.51 -4.79 -3.12
C GLY A 476 -8.57 -5.96 -2.81
N GLU A 477 -9.12 -7.17 -2.77
CA GLU A 477 -8.34 -8.38 -2.55
C GLU A 477 -8.87 -9.56 -3.37
N TRP A 478 -7.96 -10.26 -4.04
CA TRP A 478 -8.16 -11.56 -4.66
C TRP A 478 -6.81 -12.26 -4.81
N GLY A 479 -6.78 -13.59 -4.71
CA GLY A 479 -5.53 -14.32 -4.83
C GLY A 479 -5.60 -15.72 -4.25
N GLY A 480 -4.44 -16.38 -4.16
CA GLY A 480 -4.39 -17.70 -3.59
C GLY A 480 -3.20 -18.55 -4.03
N PHE A 481 -3.16 -19.78 -3.58
CA PHE A 481 -2.22 -20.79 -4.06
C PHE A 481 -2.62 -21.30 -5.43
N MET A 482 -1.63 -21.49 -6.31
CA MET A 482 -1.78 -21.95 -7.70
C MET A 482 -1.97 -23.48 -7.77
N GLU A 483 -2.99 -24.02 -7.10
CA GLU A 483 -3.22 -25.46 -7.04
C GLU A 483 -4.70 -25.86 -6.93
N GLY A 484 -5.06 -27.00 -7.52
CA GLY A 484 -6.38 -27.64 -7.39
C GLY A 484 -7.56 -26.75 -7.75
N ASP A 485 -8.64 -26.84 -6.98
CA ASP A 485 -9.85 -26.05 -7.19
C ASP A 485 -9.61 -24.54 -6.93
N ASN A 486 -8.60 -24.17 -6.16
CA ASN A 486 -8.23 -22.77 -5.98
C ASN A 486 -7.67 -22.16 -7.27
N LEU A 487 -6.79 -22.86 -7.99
CA LEU A 487 -6.31 -22.39 -9.29
C LEU A 487 -7.46 -22.28 -10.30
N LYS A 488 -8.37 -23.25 -10.32
CA LYS A 488 -9.56 -23.23 -11.18
C LYS A 488 -10.42 -21.97 -10.92
N TRP A 489 -10.65 -21.64 -9.64
CA TRP A 489 -11.34 -20.40 -9.29
C TRP A 489 -10.55 -19.17 -9.73
N MET A 490 -9.25 -19.11 -9.48
CA MET A 490 -8.40 -18.00 -9.90
C MET A 490 -8.43 -17.78 -11.41
N GLU A 491 -8.45 -18.86 -12.22
CA GLU A 491 -8.57 -18.78 -13.69
C GLU A 491 -9.90 -18.11 -14.09
N TYR A 492 -11.02 -18.50 -13.47
CA TYR A 492 -12.33 -17.91 -13.73
C TYR A 492 -12.41 -16.45 -13.23
N PHE A 493 -11.84 -16.18 -12.06
CA PHE A 493 -11.85 -14.81 -11.52
C PHE A 493 -10.98 -13.86 -12.34
N ARG A 494 -9.80 -14.32 -12.79
CA ARG A 494 -8.98 -13.57 -13.74
C ARG A 494 -9.71 -13.32 -15.07
N GLN A 495 -10.45 -14.31 -15.57
CA GLN A 495 -11.31 -14.14 -16.76
C GLN A 495 -12.35 -13.04 -16.51
N LEU A 496 -13.02 -13.05 -15.37
CA LEU A 496 -13.99 -12.03 -14.98
C LEU A 496 -13.36 -10.63 -14.96
N ILE A 497 -12.21 -10.49 -14.30
CA ILE A 497 -11.45 -9.22 -14.26
C ILE A 497 -11.17 -8.71 -15.68
N ALA A 498 -10.68 -9.59 -16.57
CA ALA A 498 -10.36 -9.21 -17.95
C ALA A 498 -11.60 -8.86 -18.77
N GLU A 499 -12.70 -9.63 -18.67
CA GLU A 499 -13.93 -9.42 -19.43
C GLU A 499 -14.70 -8.17 -18.98
N LYS A 500 -14.70 -7.89 -17.68
CA LYS A 500 -15.45 -6.77 -17.09
C LYS A 500 -14.57 -5.54 -16.83
N HIS A 501 -13.28 -5.63 -17.13
CA HIS A 501 -12.30 -4.57 -16.92
C HIS A 501 -12.30 -4.05 -15.47
N LEU A 502 -12.41 -4.99 -14.50
CA LEU A 502 -12.50 -4.66 -13.08
C LEU A 502 -11.18 -4.10 -12.57
N HIS A 503 -11.23 -2.99 -11.85
CA HIS A 503 -10.09 -2.52 -11.07
C HIS A 503 -9.79 -3.54 -9.97
N HIS A 504 -8.49 -3.76 -9.66
CA HIS A 504 -8.14 -4.79 -8.67
C HIS A 504 -6.77 -4.60 -8.04
N THR A 505 -6.59 -5.17 -6.84
CA THR A 505 -5.28 -5.42 -6.21
C THR A 505 -5.17 -6.87 -5.79
N PHE A 506 -4.07 -7.52 -6.21
CA PHE A 506 -3.80 -8.91 -5.87
C PHE A 506 -3.35 -9.04 -4.41
N TRP A 507 -3.90 -9.98 -3.67
CA TRP A 507 -3.46 -10.34 -2.33
C TRP A 507 -2.49 -11.51 -2.39
N CYS A 508 -1.16 -11.32 -2.12
CA CYS A 508 -0.47 -10.08 -1.85
C CYS A 508 1.00 -10.18 -2.28
N TYR A 509 1.76 -9.10 -2.13
CA TYR A 509 3.21 -9.12 -2.35
C TYR A 509 3.91 -10.02 -1.32
N ASN A 510 3.46 -9.99 -0.07
CA ASN A 510 4.07 -10.67 1.08
C ASN A 510 4.19 -12.20 0.90
N ALA A 511 5.37 -12.75 1.16
CA ALA A 511 5.60 -14.20 1.20
C ALA A 511 4.92 -14.89 2.39
N ASN A 512 4.63 -14.15 3.46
CA ASN A 512 4.14 -14.69 4.74
C ASN A 512 2.61 -14.70 4.89
N SER A 513 1.84 -14.54 3.80
CA SER A 513 0.40 -14.81 3.82
C SER A 513 0.17 -16.32 3.85
N GLY A 514 -0.40 -16.81 4.97
CA GLY A 514 -0.49 -18.25 5.26
C GLY A 514 -1.53 -19.01 4.43
N ASP A 515 -2.53 -18.33 3.93
CA ASP A 515 -3.70 -18.85 3.21
C ASP A 515 -3.64 -18.63 1.69
N THR A 516 -2.88 -17.64 1.24
CA THR A 516 -2.78 -17.29 -0.18
C THR A 516 -1.35 -17.42 -0.75
N GLY A 517 -0.34 -17.33 0.11
CA GLY A 517 1.05 -17.12 -0.30
C GLY A 517 1.23 -15.76 -0.98
N GLY A 518 2.45 -15.41 -1.33
CA GLY A 518 2.80 -14.11 -1.92
C GLY A 518 3.16 -14.18 -3.40
N LEU A 519 3.32 -12.98 -4.00
CA LEU A 519 3.95 -12.79 -5.32
C LEU A 519 5.45 -13.03 -5.26
N VAL A 520 6.05 -12.91 -4.06
CA VAL A 520 7.47 -13.22 -3.83
C VAL A 520 7.62 -14.42 -2.89
N LYS A 521 8.79 -15.07 -2.96
CA LYS A 521 9.15 -16.21 -2.12
C LYS A 521 9.64 -15.75 -0.75
N ASP A 522 9.91 -16.69 0.16
CA ASP A 522 10.30 -16.45 1.57
C ASP A 522 11.48 -15.49 1.77
N ASP A 523 12.28 -15.24 0.75
CA ASP A 523 13.34 -14.23 0.78
C ASP A 523 12.87 -12.79 0.56
N PHE A 524 11.58 -12.58 0.26
CA PHE A 524 10.93 -11.31 -0.07
C PHE A 524 11.58 -10.52 -1.22
N LYS A 525 12.25 -11.23 -2.12
CA LYS A 525 12.98 -10.67 -3.28
C LYS A 525 12.70 -11.43 -4.56
N THR A 526 12.73 -12.76 -4.47
CA THR A 526 12.55 -13.64 -5.62
C THR A 526 11.08 -13.76 -5.95
N TRP A 527 10.68 -13.28 -7.12
CA TRP A 527 9.31 -13.42 -7.59
C TRP A 527 8.93 -14.90 -7.78
N ASP A 528 7.72 -15.24 -7.39
CA ASP A 528 7.09 -16.48 -7.82
C ASP A 528 6.67 -16.31 -9.29
N GLN A 529 7.53 -16.75 -10.19
CA GLN A 529 7.39 -16.48 -11.61
C GLN A 529 6.08 -17.05 -12.19
N GLU A 530 5.63 -18.22 -11.72
CA GLU A 530 4.39 -18.82 -12.17
C GLU A 530 3.18 -17.97 -11.78
N LYS A 531 3.12 -17.55 -10.52
CA LYS A 531 2.07 -16.68 -10.01
C LYS A 531 2.11 -15.30 -10.67
N TYR A 532 3.30 -14.73 -10.85
CA TYR A 532 3.44 -13.42 -11.50
C TYR A 532 2.96 -13.46 -12.96
N GLU A 533 3.40 -14.42 -13.77
CA GLU A 533 2.96 -14.54 -15.18
C GLU A 533 1.44 -14.76 -15.28
N PHE A 534 0.85 -15.43 -14.29
CA PHE A 534 -0.60 -15.57 -14.20
C PHE A 534 -1.32 -14.23 -13.96
N VAL A 535 -0.84 -13.43 -12.99
CA VAL A 535 -1.44 -12.12 -12.65
C VAL A 535 -1.17 -11.08 -13.72
N LYS A 536 -0.02 -11.12 -14.36
CA LYS A 536 0.42 -10.19 -15.40
C LYS A 536 -0.57 -10.05 -16.56
N GLU A 537 -1.35 -11.10 -16.88
CA GLU A 537 -2.35 -11.07 -17.95
C GLU A 537 -3.49 -10.06 -17.71
N VAL A 538 -3.69 -9.64 -16.45
CA VAL A 538 -4.69 -8.64 -16.04
C VAL A 538 -4.06 -7.37 -15.49
N LEU A 539 -2.78 -7.13 -15.72
CA LEU A 539 -2.15 -5.83 -15.48
C LEU A 539 -2.35 -4.91 -16.68
N TRP A 540 -2.50 -3.63 -16.44
CA TRP A 540 -2.75 -2.64 -17.48
C TRP A 540 -1.57 -2.48 -18.44
N GLN A 541 -1.77 -2.84 -19.71
CA GLN A 541 -0.73 -2.89 -20.72
C GLN A 541 -1.20 -2.36 -22.07
N THR A 542 -0.29 -1.78 -22.80
CA THR A 542 -0.46 -1.49 -24.23
C THR A 542 -0.45 -2.79 -25.05
N SER A 543 -0.89 -2.73 -26.28
CA SER A 543 -0.87 -3.88 -27.20
C SER A 543 0.55 -4.40 -27.52
N ASP A 544 1.59 -3.60 -27.29
CA ASP A 544 3.00 -3.99 -27.42
C ASP A 544 3.63 -4.40 -26.08
N GLY A 545 2.81 -4.56 -25.04
CA GLY A 545 3.20 -5.13 -23.74
C GLY A 545 3.93 -4.17 -22.79
N LYS A 546 3.79 -2.86 -22.96
CA LYS A 546 4.30 -1.88 -22.02
C LYS A 546 3.26 -1.63 -20.92
N PHE A 547 3.65 -1.66 -19.69
CA PHE A 547 2.79 -1.32 -18.57
C PHE A 547 2.42 0.17 -18.56
N ILE A 548 1.18 0.48 -18.18
CA ILE A 548 0.66 1.84 -18.18
C ILE A 548 0.53 2.31 -16.73
N GLY A 549 1.22 3.42 -16.42
CA GLY A 549 1.13 4.09 -15.12
C GLY A 549 -0.09 4.98 -14.99
N LEU A 550 -0.37 5.39 -13.76
CA LEU A 550 -1.44 6.34 -13.42
C LEU A 550 -0.91 7.77 -13.28
N ASP A 551 0.41 7.94 -13.30
CA ASP A 551 1.06 9.25 -13.26
C ASP A 551 1.19 9.81 -14.68
N HIS A 552 0.83 11.07 -14.88
CA HIS A 552 0.87 11.73 -16.19
C HIS A 552 2.30 12.03 -16.66
N ALA A 553 3.24 12.18 -15.74
CA ALA A 553 4.60 12.60 -16.05
C ALA A 553 5.65 11.50 -15.89
N VAL A 554 5.43 10.60 -14.92
CA VAL A 554 6.40 9.57 -14.55
C VAL A 554 5.96 8.21 -15.09
N PRO A 555 6.78 7.58 -15.96
CA PRO A 555 6.49 6.23 -16.45
C PRO A 555 6.46 5.20 -15.32
N LEU A 556 5.63 4.17 -15.45
CA LEU A 556 5.58 3.08 -14.49
C LEU A 556 6.84 2.20 -14.59
N GLY A 557 7.67 2.26 -13.57
CA GLY A 557 8.93 1.51 -13.54
C GLY A 557 9.83 1.78 -14.75
N LYS A 558 10.74 0.85 -15.04
CA LYS A 558 11.76 1.04 -16.11
C LYS A 558 11.21 0.93 -17.52
N ASN A 559 10.18 0.12 -17.74
CA ASN A 559 9.75 -0.31 -19.06
C ASN A 559 8.30 0.08 -19.37
N GLY A 560 7.63 0.75 -18.44
CA GLY A 560 6.29 1.24 -18.62
C GLY A 560 6.22 2.59 -19.32
N ILE A 561 5.02 3.15 -19.39
CA ILE A 561 4.75 4.49 -19.92
C ILE A 561 3.98 5.31 -18.88
N ALA A 562 4.10 6.63 -18.98
CA ALA A 562 3.28 7.56 -18.22
C ALA A 562 1.85 7.61 -18.80
N LEU A 563 0.87 8.06 -18.01
CA LEU A 563 -0.52 8.18 -18.46
C LEU A 563 -0.64 9.16 -19.63
N SER A 564 0.15 10.23 -19.69
CA SER A 564 0.15 11.18 -20.82
C SER A 564 0.62 10.57 -22.14
N ASP A 565 1.34 9.46 -22.11
CA ASP A 565 1.79 8.73 -23.31
C ASP A 565 0.75 7.72 -23.80
N TYR A 566 -0.32 7.49 -23.01
CA TYR A 566 -1.41 6.57 -23.32
C TYR A 566 -2.53 7.27 -24.11
N SER A 567 -2.86 6.73 -25.27
CA SER A 567 -3.98 7.22 -26.10
C SER A 567 -5.27 6.50 -25.68
N GLY A 568 -5.77 6.82 -24.50
CA GLY A 568 -6.91 6.14 -23.89
C GLY A 568 -8.29 6.55 -24.44
N VAL A 569 -9.29 5.83 -23.98
CA VAL A 569 -10.71 6.14 -24.25
C VAL A 569 -11.12 7.32 -23.35
N LYS A 570 -11.87 8.26 -23.91
CA LYS A 570 -12.51 9.33 -23.14
C LYS A 570 -13.93 8.91 -22.79
N VAL A 571 -14.23 8.91 -21.50
CA VAL A 571 -15.58 8.66 -20.99
C VAL A 571 -16.30 10.01 -20.90
N THR A 572 -17.53 10.04 -21.39
CA THR A 572 -18.41 11.20 -21.25
C THR A 572 -19.66 10.76 -20.50
N PRO A 573 -20.16 11.56 -19.53
CA PRO A 573 -21.39 11.21 -18.83
C PRO A 573 -22.52 10.88 -19.80
N ALA A 574 -23.34 9.88 -19.47
CA ALA A 574 -24.55 9.60 -20.23
C ALA A 574 -25.40 10.86 -20.27
N PRO A 575 -26.01 11.22 -21.46
CA PRO A 575 -26.86 12.38 -21.51
C PRO A 575 -28.02 12.19 -20.53
N VAL A 576 -28.17 13.13 -19.60
CA VAL A 576 -29.33 13.17 -18.71
C VAL A 576 -30.56 13.30 -19.58
N THR A 577 -31.29 12.21 -19.80
CA THR A 577 -32.60 12.23 -20.43
C THR A 577 -33.51 12.96 -19.44
N ALA A 578 -33.82 14.23 -19.72
CA ALA A 578 -34.80 14.97 -18.94
C ALA A 578 -36.07 14.12 -18.88
N VAL A 579 -36.38 13.59 -17.70
CA VAL A 579 -37.67 12.94 -17.47
C VAL A 579 -38.70 14.03 -17.69
N SER A 580 -39.35 14.00 -18.84
CA SER A 580 -40.53 14.80 -19.11
C SER A 580 -41.55 14.35 -18.06
N GLU A 581 -41.90 15.20 -17.12
CA GLU A 581 -43.07 15.03 -16.26
C GLU A 581 -44.31 14.95 -17.16
N THR A 582 -44.61 13.76 -17.63
CA THR A 582 -45.96 13.44 -18.13
C THR A 582 -46.78 13.07 -16.90
N THR A 583 -47.62 14.02 -16.49
CA THR A 583 -48.78 13.73 -15.64
C THR A 583 -49.61 12.65 -16.31
N GLU A 584 -49.35 11.41 -15.99
CA GLU A 584 -50.26 10.31 -16.30
C GLU A 584 -51.21 10.08 -15.14
N THR A 585 -52.47 10.21 -15.50
CA THR A 585 -53.63 9.84 -14.72
C THR A 585 -53.59 8.36 -14.43
N SER A 586 -53.83 8.06 -13.13
CA SER A 586 -54.03 6.72 -12.55
C SER A 586 -54.98 5.87 -13.39
N ASP A 587 -54.43 4.83 -14.01
CA ASP A 587 -55.21 3.62 -14.33
C ASP A 587 -54.49 2.43 -13.67
N GLU A 588 -55.19 1.82 -12.73
CA GLU A 588 -54.80 0.59 -12.04
C GLU A 588 -54.54 -0.50 -13.09
N TYR A 589 -53.27 -0.96 -13.18
CA TYR A 589 -52.96 -2.30 -13.61
C TYR A 589 -52.17 -2.98 -12.50
N GLU A 590 -52.82 -3.88 -11.81
CA GLU A 590 -52.17 -4.95 -11.06
C GLU A 590 -51.42 -5.82 -12.07
N GLU A 591 -50.11 -5.71 -12.18
CA GLU A 591 -49.24 -6.75 -12.72
C GLU A 591 -48.57 -7.49 -11.59
N ASP A 592 -49.06 -8.70 -11.40
CA ASP A 592 -48.52 -9.75 -10.54
C ASP A 592 -47.21 -10.28 -11.15
N TYR A 593 -46.06 -9.70 -10.73
CA TYR A 593 -44.75 -10.30 -10.97
C TYR A 593 -44.39 -11.25 -9.82
N THR A 594 -44.95 -12.45 -9.93
CA THR A 594 -44.38 -13.60 -9.18
C THR A 594 -43.13 -14.05 -9.90
N TYR A 595 -41.98 -13.65 -9.39
CA TYR A 595 -40.70 -14.30 -9.69
C TYR A 595 -40.74 -15.70 -9.11
N ASP A 596 -40.87 -16.70 -9.95
CA ASP A 596 -40.74 -18.11 -9.61
C ASP A 596 -39.23 -18.42 -9.47
N VAL A 597 -38.71 -18.27 -8.26
CA VAL A 597 -37.41 -18.84 -7.88
C VAL A 597 -37.61 -20.36 -7.81
N PRO A 598 -36.80 -21.18 -8.50
CA PRO A 598 -36.90 -22.64 -8.37
C PRO A 598 -36.58 -23.03 -6.94
N ARG A 599 -37.58 -23.26 -6.14
CA ARG A 599 -37.46 -23.94 -4.84
C ARG A 599 -37.10 -25.38 -5.10
N GLY A 600 -35.80 -25.70 -4.92
CA GLY A 600 -35.43 -27.09 -4.64
C GLY A 600 -36.12 -27.53 -3.34
N THR A 601 -37.18 -28.32 -3.47
CA THR A 601 -37.82 -28.99 -2.34
C THR A 601 -36.88 -30.05 -1.81
N TRP A 602 -36.25 -29.77 -0.67
CA TRP A 602 -35.55 -30.78 0.09
C TRP A 602 -36.61 -31.53 0.90
N GLU A 603 -36.99 -32.72 0.44
CA GLU A 603 -37.69 -33.69 1.28
C GLU A 603 -36.70 -34.22 2.32
N GLU A 604 -37.03 -34.02 3.60
CA GLU A 604 -36.38 -34.68 4.73
C GLU A 604 -36.51 -36.19 4.61
N GLU A 605 -35.53 -36.90 4.06
CA GLU A 605 -35.33 -38.29 4.40
C GLU A 605 -34.44 -38.40 5.64
N SER A 606 -35.04 -38.58 6.76
CA SER A 606 -34.43 -38.98 8.02
C SER A 606 -33.82 -40.37 7.87
N SER A 607 -32.56 -40.50 7.50
CA SER A 607 -31.80 -41.74 7.65
C SER A 607 -30.71 -41.59 8.71
N GLY A 608 -30.91 -42.31 9.80
CA GLY A 608 -30.09 -42.35 11.02
C GLY A 608 -28.66 -42.91 10.81
N PHE A 609 -27.89 -42.42 9.85
CA PHE A 609 -26.55 -42.95 9.55
C PHE A 609 -25.38 -42.05 10.02
N VAL A 610 -25.63 -40.82 10.41
CA VAL A 610 -24.59 -39.84 10.75
C VAL A 610 -23.92 -40.03 12.13
N PRO A 611 -24.54 -40.60 13.21
CA PRO A 611 -23.89 -40.65 14.52
C PRO A 611 -22.71 -41.63 14.63
N GLU A 612 -22.67 -42.69 13.82
CA GLU A 612 -21.67 -43.75 14.01
C GLU A 612 -20.35 -43.45 13.28
N MET A 613 -20.37 -42.74 12.16
CA MET A 613 -19.19 -42.33 11.42
C MET A 613 -18.46 -41.19 12.13
N LEU A 614 -19.16 -40.22 12.65
CA LEU A 614 -18.60 -39.13 13.48
C LEU A 614 -17.99 -39.66 14.78
N ARG A 615 -18.61 -40.69 15.43
CA ARG A 615 -18.03 -41.35 16.60
C ARG A 615 -16.75 -42.11 16.28
N LYS A 616 -16.62 -42.73 15.10
CA LYS A 616 -15.40 -43.41 14.65
C LYS A 616 -14.29 -42.45 14.27
N ALA A 617 -14.63 -41.31 13.62
CA ALA A 617 -13.69 -40.25 13.28
C ALA A 617 -13.16 -39.53 14.53
N ALA A 618 -14.02 -39.19 15.49
CA ALA A 618 -13.62 -38.60 16.76
C ALA A 618 -12.69 -39.50 17.59
N LYS A 619 -12.94 -40.81 17.61
CA LYS A 619 -12.02 -41.79 18.26
C LYS A 619 -10.68 -41.88 17.56
N GLY A 620 -10.65 -41.79 16.23
CA GLY A 620 -9.39 -41.76 15.45
C GLY A 620 -8.55 -40.52 15.73
N LEU A 621 -9.18 -39.32 15.81
CA LEU A 621 -8.53 -38.08 16.14
C LEU A 621 -7.96 -38.05 17.57
N ILE A 622 -8.68 -38.59 18.55
CA ILE A 622 -8.19 -38.69 19.94
C ILE A 622 -6.97 -39.60 20.02
N ILE A 623 -6.98 -40.75 19.32
CA ILE A 623 -5.85 -41.68 19.30
C ILE A 623 -4.64 -41.02 18.63
N ALA A 624 -4.81 -40.31 17.52
CA ALA A 624 -3.75 -39.58 16.83
C ALA A 624 -3.15 -38.49 17.73
N ALA A 625 -3.96 -37.71 18.43
CA ALA A 625 -3.51 -36.68 19.37
C ALA A 625 -2.68 -37.29 20.53
N VAL A 626 -3.12 -38.43 21.10
CA VAL A 626 -2.36 -39.12 22.16
C VAL A 626 -1.01 -39.61 21.63
N ILE A 627 -0.94 -40.13 20.42
CA ILE A 627 0.32 -40.61 19.79
C ILE A 627 1.27 -39.39 19.60
N ILE A 628 0.79 -38.28 19.12
CA ILE A 628 1.60 -37.06 18.95
C ILE A 628 2.17 -36.56 20.28
N VAL A 629 1.35 -36.53 21.33
CA VAL A 629 1.82 -36.16 22.68
C VAL A 629 2.90 -37.12 23.19
N LEU A 630 2.74 -38.43 22.99
CA LEU A 630 3.75 -39.43 23.40
C LEU A 630 5.05 -39.26 22.62
N LEU A 631 4.99 -39.00 21.32
CA LEU A 631 6.17 -38.73 20.49
C LEU A 631 6.89 -37.42 20.93
N LEU A 632 6.15 -36.39 21.30
CA LEU A 632 6.71 -35.16 21.85
C LEU A 632 7.43 -35.42 23.19
N ILE A 633 6.85 -36.21 24.08
CA ILE A 633 7.47 -36.58 25.36
C ILE A 633 8.78 -37.35 25.13
N VAL A 634 8.77 -38.30 24.19
CA VAL A 634 9.98 -39.07 23.82
C VAL A 634 11.05 -38.17 23.22
N PHE A 635 10.66 -37.22 22.36
CA PHE A 635 11.58 -36.25 21.76
C PHE A 635 12.21 -35.33 22.81
N ILE A 636 11.43 -34.84 23.77
CA ILE A 636 11.93 -34.02 24.87
C ILE A 636 12.90 -34.86 25.74
N ALA A 637 12.54 -36.09 26.07
CA ALA A 637 13.41 -36.96 26.85
C ALA A 637 14.75 -37.26 26.15
N LEU A 638 14.74 -37.47 24.83
CA LEU A 638 15.94 -37.64 24.04
C LEU A 638 16.80 -36.37 23.97
N ARG A 639 16.18 -35.19 23.88
CA ARG A 639 16.92 -33.90 23.96
C ARG A 639 17.57 -33.66 25.32
N VAL A 640 16.87 -33.98 26.42
CA VAL A 640 17.41 -33.87 27.77
C VAL A 640 18.57 -34.87 27.96
N ALA A 641 18.43 -36.11 27.51
CA ALA A 641 19.51 -37.10 27.58
C ALA A 641 20.74 -36.70 26.75
N ALA A 642 20.53 -36.10 25.55
CA ALA A 642 21.62 -35.60 24.73
C ALA A 642 22.34 -34.42 25.37
N LYS A 643 21.58 -33.49 26.02
CA LYS A 643 22.15 -32.37 26.75
C LYS A 643 22.99 -32.84 27.96
N ASN A 644 22.46 -33.78 28.75
CA ASN A 644 23.17 -34.35 29.88
C ASN A 644 24.45 -35.12 29.47
N LYS A 645 24.41 -35.79 28.30
CA LYS A 645 25.59 -36.46 27.74
C LYS A 645 26.66 -35.49 27.27
N ALA A 646 26.24 -34.33 26.71
CA ALA A 646 27.16 -33.27 26.30
C ALA A 646 27.81 -32.56 27.50
N GLU A 647 27.06 -32.33 28.58
CA GLU A 647 27.59 -31.76 29.82
C GLU A 647 28.58 -32.73 30.51
N LYS A 648 28.28 -34.05 30.52
CA LYS A 648 29.20 -35.07 31.07
C LYS A 648 30.50 -35.15 30.28
N ARG A 649 30.48 -35.00 28.96
CA ARG A 649 31.69 -34.90 28.13
C ARG A 649 32.51 -33.65 28.44
N LYS A 650 31.87 -32.49 28.63
CA LYS A 650 32.56 -31.26 29.02
C LYS A 650 33.25 -31.38 30.36
N THR A 651 32.65 -32.09 31.34
CA THR A 651 33.24 -32.31 32.65
C THR A 651 34.42 -33.30 32.58
N GLU A 652 34.36 -34.32 31.74
CA GLU A 652 35.45 -35.27 31.51
C GLU A 652 36.64 -34.64 30.78
N ASP A 653 36.41 -33.72 29.87
CA ASP A 653 37.46 -32.96 29.18
C ASP A 653 38.13 -31.92 30.06
N VAL A 654 37.42 -31.30 31.00
CA VAL A 654 38.01 -30.39 32.04
C VAL A 654 38.87 -31.17 33.01
N VAL A 655 38.50 -32.40 33.38
CA VAL A 655 39.31 -33.26 34.27
C VAL A 655 40.57 -33.77 33.55
N LYS A 656 40.56 -33.99 32.22
CA LYS A 656 41.73 -34.35 31.42
C LYS A 656 42.72 -33.22 31.21
N LEU A 657 42.28 -31.96 31.19
CA LEU A 657 43.12 -30.77 31.04
C LEU A 657 43.76 -30.29 32.35
N GLY A 658 43.28 -30.77 33.52
CA GLY A 658 43.83 -30.45 34.84
C GLY A 658 45.02 -31.33 35.30
N GLY A 659 45.50 -32.26 34.48
CA GLY A 659 46.49 -33.30 34.83
C GLY A 659 47.93 -33.10 34.31
N TYR A 660 48.35 -31.91 33.95
CA TYR A 660 49.73 -31.63 33.54
C TYR A 660 50.17 -30.23 34.04
N ASN A 661 50.75 -30.14 35.22
CA ASN A 661 51.98 -29.47 35.59
C ASN A 661 52.15 -29.36 37.10
N LYS A 662 52.97 -30.24 37.65
CA LYS A 662 53.73 -30.05 38.85
C LYS A 662 55.19 -30.33 38.46
N ASN A 663 55.99 -29.27 38.33
CA ASN A 663 57.36 -29.19 38.79
C ASN A 663 58.09 -27.97 38.25
N THR A 664 58.59 -27.22 39.11
CA THR A 664 59.83 -26.38 39.34
C THR A 664 59.42 -24.97 39.80
N VAL A 665 59.57 -24.71 41.15
CA VAL A 665 60.70 -24.17 41.96
C VAL A 665 61.25 -22.88 41.33
N ASP A 666 61.06 -21.73 41.93
CA ASP A 666 61.89 -20.98 42.87
C ASP A 666 61.38 -19.57 43.18
N GLU A 667 61.26 -19.31 44.48
CA GLU A 667 61.66 -18.14 45.30
C GLU A 667 61.83 -16.79 44.63
N LYS A 668 61.17 -15.80 45.15
CA LYS A 668 61.62 -14.67 46.00
C LYS A 668 60.74 -13.41 45.92
N ASP A 669 60.45 -12.96 47.06
CA ASP A 669 60.41 -11.61 47.66
C ASP A 669 59.14 -10.78 47.52
N THR A 670 58.41 -10.79 48.60
CA THR A 670 58.26 -9.75 49.68
C THR A 670 57.45 -8.50 49.34
N ASN A 671 56.57 -8.31 50.32
CA ASN A 671 56.09 -7.08 50.96
C ASN A 671 54.80 -6.43 50.44
N GLU A 672 53.86 -6.58 51.36
CA GLU A 672 53.26 -5.53 52.22
C GLU A 672 52.21 -4.66 51.48
N VAL A 673 51.11 -4.32 52.01
CA VAL A 673 50.50 -4.17 53.33
C VAL A 673 49.02 -3.74 53.13
N ASN A 674 48.17 -4.24 54.03
CA ASN A 674 46.98 -3.63 54.64
C ASN A 674 45.75 -3.36 53.75
N SER A 675 44.64 -3.93 54.06
CA SER A 675 43.76 -3.95 55.24
C SER A 675 42.46 -3.14 54.97
N VAL A 676 41.43 -3.72 55.52
CA VAL A 676 40.17 -3.25 56.08
C VAL A 676 38.99 -3.31 55.06
N GLY A 677 37.97 -4.10 55.22
CA GLY A 677 37.19 -4.55 56.36
C GLY A 677 35.74 -4.22 56.15
N GLY A 678 34.84 -5.15 56.51
CA GLY A 678 33.42 -4.88 56.72
C GLY A 678 32.51 -5.58 55.69
N GLU A 679 32.06 -6.75 55.89
CA GLU A 679 31.02 -7.39 56.75
C GLU A 679 29.62 -6.74 56.63
N GLU A 680 28.70 -7.68 56.48
CA GLU A 680 27.27 -7.77 56.89
C GLU A 680 26.23 -7.21 55.90
N ALA A 681 25.04 -7.78 55.73
CA ALA A 681 24.39 -9.01 56.21
C ALA A 681 23.11 -9.19 55.39
N ILE A 682 22.75 -10.41 55.11
CA ILE A 682 21.47 -11.12 55.10
C ILE A 682 20.22 -10.27 55.40
N GLY A 683 19.21 -10.42 54.55
CA GLY A 683 17.82 -10.03 54.82
C GLY A 683 16.84 -10.76 53.95
N GLU A 684 16.11 -11.66 54.54
CA GLU A 684 15.12 -12.61 54.06
C GLU A 684 13.88 -11.96 53.43
N LEU A 685 13.22 -12.78 52.59
CA LEU A 685 11.83 -12.66 52.14
C LEU A 685 10.81 -12.62 53.30
N PRO A 686 9.60 -12.17 53.09
CA PRO A 686 8.45 -13.01 53.47
C PRO A 686 7.43 -13.27 52.32
N GLU A 687 6.92 -14.48 52.43
CA GLU A 687 5.74 -15.08 51.82
C GLU A 687 4.41 -14.48 52.29
N GLU A 688 3.35 -14.86 51.54
CA GLU A 688 1.92 -14.92 51.88
C GLU A 688 1.12 -13.61 51.76
N THR A 689 -0.08 -13.58 51.16
CA THR A 689 -1.22 -14.49 51.27
C THR A 689 -2.22 -14.30 50.11
N ARG A 690 -2.88 -15.40 49.74
CA ARG A 690 -4.14 -15.45 49.00
C ARG A 690 -5.28 -14.78 49.81
N GLU A 691 -6.24 -14.14 49.10
CA GLU A 691 -7.67 -14.37 49.31
C GLU A 691 -8.53 -13.82 48.16
N ASP A 692 -9.39 -14.70 47.72
CA ASP A 692 -10.58 -14.66 46.93
C ASP A 692 -11.46 -13.39 47.02
N ASN A 693 -11.88 -12.88 45.83
CA ASN A 693 -13.30 -12.70 45.49
C ASN A 693 -13.46 -12.51 44.00
#